data_6a641910c8b776024dbd2340a12252ef
#
_entry.id   6a641910c8b776024dbd2340a12252ef
#
_cell.length_a   1.000
_cell.length_b   1.000
_cell.length_c   1.000
_cell.angle_alpha   90.00
_cell.angle_beta   90.00
_cell.angle_gamma   90.00
#
_symmetry.space_group_name_H-M   'P 1'
#
loop_
_entity.id
_entity.type
_entity.pdbx_description
1 polymer ?
#
loop_
_entity_poly.entity_id
_entity_poly.type
_entity_poly.pdbx_seq_one_letter_code
_entity_poly.pdbx_strand_id
1 'polypeptide(L)'
;LVLNLDLVMTMSEEELELGMDASSDDDDDLDADLDSDIDDDSDPKRGGILQSTSKRVRMIFSVMASPNRIDILRILNSKGPLTYSELKSLAGFKSKKESGKFAYHLRKLLRQSLVALNKSERRYTITNLGKLVLSLARQIEERSIIESGKMYVRTSGESIEEFNSHKIIQSLVREGSLPLELAQKITEEVENRIYKYQTTYLTGAVIRDMVNSVLLEHGHEEYRNKLARLGMPVYDVQDMVSNLDDVDNGAEGLLFNAGQKIFAEHLLTNVLPKDVADNHLSGDLHISNPGVWSMIPDTVFVNVKELLDDGLDLGGKYLDVSRINSSKQLDEITSSLSVIISLLSKEASQEIVLDGLTTLFTKHSKSLPELEEKLTNAFATASTTSKYNKTSTNISIRLQLGTDTKIINSIINAYKNYVTITPIPKIGLIIDNEKGKITDVSQSISEILLLGGKIMIAKGQVASNGVTNGTSKSSSSLAINLQSVSINLPRLAFESNKDETYFRARLALLLKPALASMALRKKEISDLTRRGLNPILAKNTQYMQRSSVSLVVNLVGLKESVFNILGFKDNKDGRAILHKVIETAVDVGAKKGKELGDNVTICMIETEASSRFTTLDGEKYGKNSSLNSMESDSYSQGTVINSSEINDYTPKTEIISESNK
;
A
#
# COMPACT_ATOMS: atom_id res chain seq x y z
N LEU A 1 -19.21 -19.58 23.41
CA LEU A 1 -17.77 -19.30 23.62
C LEU A 1 -17.37 -19.30 25.10
N VAL A 2 -18.29 -19.76 26.00
CA VAL A 2 -18.06 -19.88 27.45
C VAL A 2 -17.89 -21.36 27.88
N LEU A 3 -18.04 -22.30 26.95
CA LEU A 3 -18.16 -23.74 27.28
C LEU A 3 -16.88 -24.59 27.16
N ASN A 4 -15.71 -23.97 26.93
CA ASN A 4 -14.45 -24.74 26.80
C ASN A 4 -13.33 -24.31 27.74
N LEU A 5 -13.64 -23.57 28.82
CA LEU A 5 -12.62 -23.16 29.80
C LEU A 5 -12.41 -24.20 30.92
N ASP A 6 -13.40 -25.06 31.16
CA ASP A 6 -13.29 -26.08 32.22
C ASP A 6 -12.55 -27.36 31.81
N LEU A 7 -12.36 -27.59 30.48
CA LEU A 7 -11.65 -28.79 30.00
C LEU A 7 -10.13 -28.68 29.99
N VAL A 8 -9.59 -27.47 30.18
CA VAL A 8 -8.14 -27.21 30.19
C VAL A 8 -7.55 -27.25 31.61
N MET A 9 -8.40 -27.24 32.63
CA MET A 9 -7.94 -27.17 34.03
C MET A 9 -7.76 -28.55 34.71
N THR A 10 -8.05 -29.67 34.03
CA THR A 10 -7.95 -31.02 34.60
C THR A 10 -6.80 -31.85 34.04
N MET A 11 -5.75 -31.25 33.50
CA MET A 11 -4.54 -32.01 33.21
C MET A 11 -3.72 -32.11 34.51
N SER A 12 -3.76 -33.27 35.12
CA SER A 12 -3.07 -33.60 36.36
C SER A 12 -1.55 -33.53 36.18
N GLU A 13 -0.88 -33.07 37.24
CA GLU A 13 0.58 -32.99 37.32
C GLU A 13 1.29 -34.33 37.10
N GLU A 14 0.59 -35.46 37.25
CA GLU A 14 1.11 -36.81 37.10
C GLU A 14 1.51 -37.23 35.66
N GLU A 15 0.93 -36.62 34.64
CA GLU A 15 1.29 -36.99 33.25
C GLU A 15 2.55 -36.31 32.68
N LEU A 16 3.18 -35.41 33.45
CA LEU A 16 4.44 -34.75 33.10
C LEU A 16 5.68 -35.46 33.64
N GLU A 17 5.53 -36.45 34.54
CA GLU A 17 6.66 -37.14 35.17
C GLU A 17 7.25 -38.30 34.37
N LEU A 18 6.60 -38.79 33.33
CA LEU A 18 7.06 -39.93 32.52
C LEU A 18 8.15 -39.57 31.48
N GLY A 19 9.20 -38.93 31.89
CA GLY A 19 10.31 -38.65 30.96
C GLY A 19 11.53 -37.97 31.55
N MET A 20 11.58 -37.83 32.88
CA MET A 20 12.71 -37.14 33.53
C MET A 20 13.24 -37.95 34.72
N ASP A 21 13.97 -39.04 34.45
CA ASP A 21 14.98 -39.50 35.36
C ASP A 21 16.28 -38.78 35.00
N ALA A 22 16.74 -37.87 35.87
CA ALA A 22 18.14 -37.67 36.23
C ALA A 22 18.38 -36.36 36.97
N SER A 23 18.81 -36.54 38.23
CA SER A 23 19.70 -35.70 39.04
C SER A 23 19.27 -34.29 39.40
N SER A 24 18.88 -34.17 40.65
CA SER A 24 19.04 -33.02 41.54
C SER A 24 20.45 -32.47 41.47
N ASP A 25 20.57 -31.15 41.36
CA ASP A 25 21.50 -30.36 42.18
C ASP A 25 21.30 -28.87 41.89
N ASP A 26 20.98 -28.19 42.97
CA ASP A 26 21.33 -26.85 43.40
C ASP A 26 21.35 -25.71 42.33
N ASP A 27 20.26 -24.94 42.25
CA ASP A 27 20.24 -23.53 41.91
C ASP A 27 18.80 -22.97 42.14
N ASP A 28 18.23 -23.15 43.37
CA ASP A 28 16.86 -22.73 43.73
C ASP A 28 16.80 -21.35 44.46
N ASP A 29 17.86 -20.53 44.46
CA ASP A 29 17.94 -19.39 45.37
C ASP A 29 17.73 -17.98 44.74
N LEU A 30 17.19 -17.83 43.51
CA LEU A 30 16.97 -16.49 42.94
C LEU A 30 15.54 -16.13 42.53
N ASP A 31 14.60 -17.08 42.56
CA ASP A 31 13.19 -16.81 42.17
C ASP A 31 12.18 -16.89 43.32
N ALA A 32 12.63 -17.09 44.58
CA ALA A 32 11.74 -17.22 45.77
C ALA A 32 11.25 -15.88 46.33
N ASP A 33 11.93 -14.76 45.99
CA ASP A 33 11.64 -13.47 46.61
C ASP A 33 10.61 -12.59 45.88
N LEU A 34 10.09 -13.05 44.72
CA LEU A 34 9.08 -12.29 43.98
C LEU A 34 7.63 -12.77 44.20
N ASP A 35 7.42 -13.88 44.89
CA ASP A 35 6.07 -14.40 45.18
C ASP A 35 5.55 -14.02 46.56
N SER A 36 6.32 -13.32 47.42
CA SER A 36 5.94 -13.03 48.82
C SER A 36 5.48 -11.61 49.15
N ASP A 37 5.59 -10.65 48.20
CA ASP A 37 5.21 -9.25 48.49
C ASP A 37 3.99 -8.75 47.65
N ILE A 38 2.94 -9.55 47.55
CA ILE A 38 1.66 -9.03 47.09
C ILE A 38 0.65 -9.21 48.22
N ASP A 39 0.76 -8.31 49.21
CA ASP A 39 -0.27 -8.12 50.19
C ASP A 39 -1.55 -7.60 49.56
N ASP A 40 -2.53 -8.29 49.88
CA ASP A 40 -3.96 -8.19 50.05
C ASP A 40 -4.47 -6.74 50.25
N ASP A 41 -4.74 -6.02 49.16
CA ASP A 41 -5.68 -4.90 49.15
C ASP A 41 -6.99 -5.40 48.54
N SER A 42 -7.71 -6.15 49.36
CA SER A 42 -9.04 -6.65 49.10
C SER A 42 -10.08 -5.54 49.30
N ASP A 43 -10.45 -4.89 48.19
CA ASP A 43 -11.73 -4.18 48.11
C ASP A 43 -12.82 -5.18 47.61
N PRO A 44 -13.79 -5.56 48.47
CA PRO A 44 -14.68 -6.71 48.20
C PRO A 44 -15.84 -6.44 47.24
N LYS A 45 -15.77 -5.44 46.39
CA LYS A 45 -16.89 -5.01 45.52
C LYS A 45 -16.61 -4.94 43.99
N ARG A 46 -15.53 -5.53 43.46
CA ARG A 46 -15.35 -5.66 42.00
C ARG A 46 -15.38 -7.13 41.59
N GLY A 47 -16.35 -7.47 40.74
CA GLY A 47 -16.70 -8.84 40.35
C GLY A 47 -15.54 -9.74 39.98
N GLY A 48 -15.57 -10.99 40.42
CA GLY A 48 -14.50 -11.99 40.36
C GLY A 48 -13.92 -12.34 38.99
N ILE A 49 -14.56 -11.96 37.86
CA ILE A 49 -14.09 -12.21 36.52
C ILE A 49 -12.95 -11.21 36.12
N LEU A 50 -13.05 -9.97 36.56
CA LEU A 50 -12.04 -8.94 36.27
C LEU A 50 -10.74 -9.15 37.08
N GLN A 51 -10.83 -9.68 38.30
CA GLN A 51 -9.66 -10.03 39.11
C GLN A 51 -8.90 -11.25 38.55
N SER A 52 -9.63 -12.25 38.03
CA SER A 52 -9.01 -13.43 37.43
C SER A 52 -8.27 -13.11 36.11
N THR A 53 -8.85 -12.23 35.28
CA THR A 53 -8.22 -11.74 34.05
C THR A 53 -6.98 -10.90 34.31
N SER A 54 -7.01 -10.02 35.31
CA SER A 54 -5.84 -9.22 35.69
C SER A 54 -4.68 -10.10 36.22
N LYS A 55 -4.99 -11.11 37.05
CA LYS A 55 -4.01 -12.08 37.53
C LYS A 55 -3.36 -12.86 36.35
N ARG A 56 -4.16 -13.32 35.40
CA ARG A 56 -3.66 -14.03 34.20
C ARG A 56 -2.77 -13.14 33.34
N VAL A 57 -3.12 -11.87 33.15
CA VAL A 57 -2.28 -10.91 32.41
C VAL A 57 -0.92 -10.72 33.10
N ARG A 58 -0.88 -10.52 34.41
CA ARG A 58 0.38 -10.43 35.17
C ARG A 58 1.25 -11.67 34.99
N MET A 59 0.66 -12.86 35.06
CA MET A 59 1.38 -14.13 34.88
C MET A 59 1.98 -14.25 33.47
N ILE A 60 1.26 -13.85 32.43
CA ILE A 60 1.77 -13.85 31.05
C ILE A 60 2.97 -12.89 30.91
N PHE A 61 2.86 -11.66 31.42
CA PHE A 61 3.97 -10.70 31.38
C PHE A 61 5.20 -11.21 32.16
N SER A 62 5.01 -11.81 33.32
CA SER A 62 6.10 -12.45 34.09
C SER A 62 6.80 -13.56 33.29
N VAL A 63 6.02 -14.39 32.59
CA VAL A 63 6.61 -15.43 31.72
C VAL A 63 7.35 -14.81 30.54
N MET A 64 6.89 -13.69 29.97
CA MET A 64 7.53 -13.01 28.86
C MET A 64 8.77 -12.18 29.24
N ALA A 65 9.03 -11.95 30.52
CA ALA A 65 10.21 -11.22 30.98
C ALA A 65 11.56 -11.93 30.67
N SER A 66 11.55 -13.20 30.29
CA SER A 66 12.77 -13.95 29.96
C SER A 66 13.04 -13.99 28.45
N PRO A 67 14.23 -13.53 28.00
CA PRO A 67 14.62 -13.58 26.58
C PRO A 67 14.55 -14.99 25.98
N ASN A 68 15.02 -15.99 26.71
CA ASN A 68 15.00 -17.38 26.25
C ASN A 68 13.59 -17.89 25.92
N ARG A 69 12.57 -17.44 26.66
CA ARG A 69 11.17 -17.82 26.41
C ARG A 69 10.60 -17.12 25.17
N ILE A 70 10.98 -15.89 24.95
CA ILE A 70 10.64 -15.14 23.73
C ILE A 70 11.27 -15.83 22.51
N ASP A 71 12.53 -16.25 22.59
CA ASP A 71 13.23 -16.93 21.51
C ASP A 71 12.61 -18.29 21.19
N ILE A 72 12.20 -19.06 22.19
CA ILE A 72 11.46 -20.31 21.99
C ILE A 72 10.17 -20.06 21.22
N LEU A 73 9.39 -19.02 21.58
CA LEU A 73 8.18 -18.65 20.85
C LEU A 73 8.48 -18.18 19.41
N ARG A 74 9.53 -17.40 19.20
CA ARG A 74 9.97 -16.96 17.86
C ARG A 74 10.33 -18.16 16.97
N ILE A 75 11.07 -19.11 17.51
CA ILE A 75 11.47 -20.33 16.78
C ILE A 75 10.25 -21.16 16.39
N LEU A 76 9.32 -21.38 17.34
CA LEU A 76 8.09 -22.14 17.05
C LEU A 76 7.18 -21.40 16.06
N ASN A 77 7.18 -20.08 16.10
CA ASN A 77 6.39 -19.29 15.15
C ASN A 77 6.98 -19.32 13.73
N SER A 78 8.32 -19.32 13.61
CA SER A 78 9.00 -19.27 12.30
C SER A 78 9.19 -20.66 11.67
N LYS A 79 9.48 -21.69 12.47
CA LYS A 79 9.79 -23.03 12.00
C LYS A 79 8.61 -24.01 12.07
N GLY A 80 7.52 -23.62 12.74
CA GLY A 80 6.36 -24.49 12.94
C GLY A 80 6.57 -25.54 14.04
N PRO A 81 5.85 -26.66 13.98
CA PRO A 81 5.92 -27.73 14.98
C PRO A 81 7.29 -28.39 15.06
N LEU A 82 7.93 -28.43 16.23
CA LEU A 82 9.25 -28.98 16.48
C LEU A 82 9.23 -30.00 17.60
N THR A 83 10.11 -31.01 17.51
CA THR A 83 10.37 -31.93 18.59
C THR A 83 11.20 -31.26 19.71
N TYR A 84 11.21 -31.84 20.89
CA TYR A 84 12.00 -31.32 22.03
C TYR A 84 13.47 -31.09 21.68
N SER A 85 14.11 -32.04 21.02
CA SER A 85 15.54 -31.96 20.66
C SER A 85 15.82 -30.90 19.59
N GLU A 86 14.97 -30.78 18.60
CA GLU A 86 15.09 -29.72 17.57
C GLU A 86 14.92 -28.34 18.19
N LEU A 87 13.86 -28.15 18.98
CA LEU A 87 13.56 -26.87 19.63
C LEU A 87 14.68 -26.47 20.61
N LYS A 88 15.19 -27.41 21.43
CA LYS A 88 16.31 -27.20 22.33
C LYS A 88 17.56 -26.73 21.57
N SER A 89 17.90 -27.42 20.49
CA SER A 89 19.08 -27.13 19.68
C SER A 89 18.98 -25.75 19.03
N LEU A 90 17.82 -25.42 18.45
CA LEU A 90 17.58 -24.13 17.82
C LEU A 90 17.51 -22.95 18.81
N ALA A 91 17.04 -23.19 20.04
CA ALA A 91 17.04 -22.22 21.11
C ALA A 91 18.41 -21.99 21.78
N GLY A 92 19.47 -22.60 21.24
CA GLY A 92 20.85 -22.35 21.67
C GLY A 92 21.32 -23.22 22.86
N PHE A 93 20.47 -24.09 23.41
CA PHE A 93 20.84 -24.99 24.54
C PHE A 93 21.54 -26.26 24.03
N LYS A 94 22.83 -26.16 23.76
CA LYS A 94 23.59 -27.24 23.10
C LYS A 94 24.09 -28.32 24.08
N SER A 95 24.34 -27.99 25.33
CA SER A 95 24.94 -28.90 26.29
C SER A 95 23.89 -29.77 27.01
N LYS A 96 24.35 -30.97 27.50
CA LYS A 96 23.47 -31.81 28.35
C LYS A 96 23.16 -31.14 29.68
N LYS A 97 24.07 -30.32 30.22
CA LYS A 97 23.85 -29.54 31.46
C LYS A 97 22.79 -28.45 31.34
N GLU A 98 22.51 -27.98 30.14
CA GLU A 98 21.50 -26.94 29.87
C GLU A 98 20.08 -27.50 29.64
N SER A 99 19.93 -28.84 29.65
CA SER A 99 18.64 -29.50 29.42
C SER A 99 17.59 -29.12 30.49
N GLY A 100 18.02 -29.01 31.75
CA GLY A 100 17.18 -28.59 32.86
C GLY A 100 16.67 -27.15 32.69
N LYS A 101 17.57 -26.22 32.33
CA LYS A 101 17.20 -24.82 32.07
C LYS A 101 16.21 -24.70 30.91
N PHE A 102 16.45 -25.42 29.81
CA PHE A 102 15.51 -25.41 28.68
C PHE A 102 14.14 -25.99 29.06
N ALA A 103 14.14 -27.14 29.77
CA ALA A 103 12.90 -27.77 30.25
C ALA A 103 12.08 -26.82 31.16
N TYR A 104 12.75 -26.07 32.03
CA TYR A 104 12.13 -25.05 32.89
C TYR A 104 11.45 -23.95 32.05
N HIS A 105 12.15 -23.38 31.08
CA HIS A 105 11.56 -22.35 30.21
C HIS A 105 10.37 -22.88 29.42
N LEU A 106 10.48 -24.07 28.86
CA LEU A 106 9.43 -24.72 28.07
C LEU A 106 8.19 -25.04 28.95
N ARG A 107 8.42 -25.54 30.19
CA ARG A 107 7.35 -25.83 31.14
C ARG A 107 6.57 -24.58 31.53
N LYS A 108 7.26 -23.44 31.76
CA LYS A 108 6.62 -22.15 32.04
C LYS A 108 5.72 -21.69 30.87
N LEU A 109 6.15 -21.88 29.62
CA LEU A 109 5.36 -21.57 28.43
C LEU A 109 4.14 -22.49 28.28
N LEU A 110 4.29 -23.79 28.56
CA LEU A 110 3.19 -24.77 28.56
C LEU A 110 2.14 -24.44 29.63
N ARG A 111 2.56 -24.11 30.88
CA ARG A 111 1.64 -23.74 31.97
C ARG A 111 0.76 -22.52 31.65
N GLN A 112 1.27 -21.58 30.87
CA GLN A 112 0.49 -20.39 30.45
C GLN A 112 -0.21 -20.58 29.11
N SER A 113 -0.23 -21.81 28.57
CA SER A 113 -0.87 -22.14 27.28
C SER A 113 -0.33 -21.30 26.09
N LEU A 114 0.91 -20.82 26.17
CA LEU A 114 1.57 -20.13 25.08
C LEU A 114 2.15 -21.09 24.03
N VAL A 115 2.49 -22.30 24.49
CA VAL A 115 2.93 -23.45 23.68
C VAL A 115 2.01 -24.62 24.00
N ALA A 116 1.76 -25.46 23.01
CA ALA A 116 1.02 -26.73 23.18
C ALA A 116 1.89 -27.90 22.70
N LEU A 117 1.72 -29.06 23.33
CA LEU A 117 2.34 -30.31 22.90
C LEU A 117 1.30 -31.15 22.16
N ASN A 118 1.57 -31.46 20.91
CA ASN A 118 0.81 -32.48 20.18
C ASN A 118 1.32 -33.87 20.61
N LYS A 119 0.53 -34.57 21.44
CA LYS A 119 0.91 -35.87 22.01
C LYS A 119 1.05 -36.96 20.93
N SER A 120 0.30 -36.91 19.84
CA SER A 120 0.37 -37.90 18.75
C SER A 120 1.68 -37.81 17.96
N GLU A 121 2.15 -36.59 17.71
CA GLU A 121 3.36 -36.33 16.93
C GLU A 121 4.60 -36.03 17.79
N ARG A 122 4.43 -35.91 19.09
CA ARG A 122 5.47 -35.50 20.06
C ARG A 122 6.17 -34.18 19.66
N ARG A 123 5.38 -33.21 19.13
CA ARG A 123 5.88 -31.93 18.66
C ARG A 123 5.26 -30.77 19.45
N TYR A 124 6.06 -29.77 19.72
CA TYR A 124 5.63 -28.51 20.35
C TYR A 124 5.18 -27.54 19.29
N THR A 125 4.09 -26.84 19.55
CA THR A 125 3.50 -25.83 18.66
C THR A 125 3.19 -24.57 19.44
N ILE A 126 3.34 -23.40 18.82
CA ILE A 126 2.88 -22.15 19.39
C ILE A 126 1.35 -22.08 19.32
N THR A 127 0.70 -21.69 20.39
CA THR A 127 -0.77 -21.52 20.43
C THR A 127 -1.18 -20.16 19.86
N ASN A 128 -2.47 -19.96 19.62
CA ASN A 128 -3.01 -18.65 19.22
C ASN A 128 -2.72 -17.57 20.28
N LEU A 129 -2.79 -17.93 21.56
CA LEU A 129 -2.41 -17.01 22.65
C LEU A 129 -0.90 -16.72 22.61
N GLY A 130 -0.07 -17.74 22.38
CA GLY A 130 1.37 -17.56 22.21
C GLY A 130 1.75 -16.63 21.07
N LYS A 131 1.08 -16.76 19.92
CA LYS A 131 1.26 -15.85 18.78
C LYS A 131 0.84 -14.42 19.10
N LEU A 132 -0.29 -14.24 19.77
CA LEU A 132 -0.76 -12.92 20.19
C LEU A 132 0.23 -12.26 21.16
N VAL A 133 0.69 -12.99 22.17
CA VAL A 133 1.64 -12.48 23.17
C VAL A 133 2.99 -12.15 22.51
N LEU A 134 3.46 -12.97 21.56
CA LEU A 134 4.67 -12.69 20.79
C LEU A 134 4.52 -11.43 19.93
N SER A 135 3.36 -11.23 19.31
CA SER A 135 3.05 -10.02 18.55
C SER A 135 3.03 -8.76 19.43
N LEU A 136 2.42 -8.86 20.62
CA LEU A 136 2.42 -7.76 21.60
C LEU A 136 3.84 -7.47 22.12
N ALA A 137 4.63 -8.51 22.43
CA ALA A 137 6.01 -8.34 22.85
C ALA A 137 6.82 -7.59 21.78
N ARG A 138 6.62 -7.94 20.50
CA ARG A 138 7.24 -7.26 19.36
C ARG A 138 6.82 -5.81 19.25
N GLN A 139 5.51 -5.51 19.40
CA GLN A 139 5.03 -4.12 19.40
C GLN A 139 5.58 -3.31 20.57
N ILE A 140 5.75 -3.94 21.74
CA ILE A 140 6.38 -3.32 22.90
C ILE A 140 7.87 -3.08 22.62
N GLU A 141 8.58 -4.06 22.05
CA GLU A 141 9.96 -3.91 21.60
C GLU A 141 10.10 -2.75 20.60
N GLU A 142 9.26 -2.71 19.56
CA GLU A 142 9.24 -1.66 18.53
C GLU A 142 8.95 -0.28 19.17
N ARG A 143 8.00 -0.16 20.08
CA ARG A 143 7.70 1.08 20.80
C ARG A 143 8.78 1.44 21.83
N SER A 144 9.29 0.47 22.57
CA SER A 144 10.38 0.67 23.53
C SER A 144 11.67 1.08 22.85
N ILE A 145 11.92 0.59 21.64
CA ILE A 145 13.02 1.03 20.79
C ILE A 145 12.83 2.50 20.38
N ILE A 146 11.59 2.92 20.08
CA ILE A 146 11.26 4.32 19.79
C ILE A 146 11.40 5.20 21.05
N GLU A 147 11.02 4.69 22.22
CA GLU A 147 11.06 5.40 23.50
C GLU A 147 12.44 5.32 24.18
N SER A 148 13.25 4.29 23.89
CA SER A 148 14.57 4.07 24.52
C SER A 148 15.70 4.95 23.99
N GLY A 149 15.39 5.98 23.19
CA GLY A 149 16.39 6.89 22.65
C GLY A 149 17.26 6.30 21.56
N LYS A 150 16.96 5.12 21.01
CA LYS A 150 17.54 4.66 19.77
C LYS A 150 17.05 5.57 18.65
N MET A 151 17.99 6.15 17.93
CA MET A 151 17.68 7.05 16.83
C MET A 151 17.41 6.26 15.57
N TYR A 152 16.37 6.67 14.86
CA TYR A 152 16.02 6.15 13.54
C TYR A 152 16.24 7.19 12.48
N VAL A 153 16.73 6.75 11.34
CA VAL A 153 16.97 7.58 10.16
C VAL A 153 15.97 7.20 9.08
N ARG A 154 15.26 8.18 8.58
CA ARG A 154 14.53 8.04 7.32
C ARG A 154 15.49 8.18 6.16
N THR A 155 15.59 7.14 5.37
CA THR A 155 16.43 7.12 4.19
C THR A 155 15.67 7.69 2.98
N SER A 156 16.39 8.15 1.98
CA SER A 156 15.83 8.54 0.68
C SER A 156 15.24 7.36 -0.11
N GLY A 157 15.50 6.12 0.32
CA GLY A 157 14.95 4.90 -0.25
C GLY A 157 13.64 4.45 0.38
N GLU A 158 12.88 5.36 1.03
CA GLU A 158 11.57 5.08 1.63
C GLU A 158 11.60 4.01 2.74
N SER A 159 12.70 3.87 3.46
CA SER A 159 12.84 2.97 4.60
C SER A 159 13.21 3.73 5.88
N ILE A 160 12.83 3.15 7.03
CA ILE A 160 13.31 3.58 8.35
C ILE A 160 14.34 2.57 8.81
N GLU A 161 15.55 3.07 9.11
CA GLU A 161 16.65 2.25 9.59
C GLU A 161 17.15 2.76 10.93
N GLU A 162 17.70 1.87 11.75
CA GLU A 162 18.42 2.30 12.95
C GLU A 162 19.64 3.14 12.57
N PHE A 163 19.87 4.23 13.27
CA PHE A 163 21.03 5.08 13.03
C PHE A 163 22.33 4.25 13.17
N ASN A 164 23.15 4.32 12.13
CA ASN A 164 24.42 3.63 12.08
C ASN A 164 25.50 4.59 11.56
N SER A 165 26.36 5.03 12.47
CA SER A 165 27.49 5.92 12.15
C SER A 165 28.43 5.38 11.09
N HIS A 166 28.53 4.04 10.96
CA HIS A 166 29.34 3.39 9.93
C HIS A 166 28.91 3.74 8.51
N LYS A 167 27.59 3.99 8.31
CA LYS A 167 27.05 4.46 7.01
C LYS A 167 27.54 5.85 6.66
N ILE A 168 27.77 6.72 7.65
CA ILE A 168 28.39 8.04 7.44
C ILE A 168 29.82 7.86 6.96
N ILE A 169 30.61 7.01 7.62
CA ILE A 169 32.00 6.72 7.21
C ILE A 169 32.03 6.20 5.76
N GLN A 170 31.17 5.22 5.45
CA GLN A 170 31.07 4.69 4.08
C GLN A 170 30.73 5.76 3.05
N SER A 171 29.77 6.65 3.35
CA SER A 171 29.41 7.77 2.47
C SER A 171 30.57 8.74 2.28
N LEU A 172 31.24 9.14 3.36
CA LEU A 172 32.40 10.04 3.31
C LEU A 172 33.55 9.47 2.47
N VAL A 173 33.85 8.20 2.63
CA VAL A 173 34.92 7.52 1.87
C VAL A 173 34.50 7.34 0.40
N ARG A 174 33.30 6.82 0.16
CA ARG A 174 32.82 6.47 -1.19
C ARG A 174 32.49 7.69 -2.04
N GLU A 175 31.69 8.63 -1.51
CA GLU A 175 31.17 9.78 -2.25
C GLU A 175 32.15 10.96 -2.17
N GLY A 176 32.67 11.24 -0.98
CA GLY A 176 33.60 12.35 -0.74
C GLY A 176 35.04 12.04 -1.04
N SER A 177 35.43 10.76 -1.20
CA SER A 177 36.81 10.31 -1.33
C SER A 177 37.72 10.75 -0.15
N LEU A 178 37.17 10.80 1.06
CA LEU A 178 37.95 11.10 2.26
C LEU A 178 38.86 9.93 2.66
N PRO A 179 40.05 10.24 3.19
CA PRO A 179 40.87 9.24 3.89
C PRO A 179 40.08 8.66 5.08
N LEU A 180 40.21 7.34 5.32
CA LEU A 180 39.44 6.61 6.34
C LEU A 180 39.56 7.25 7.74
N GLU A 181 40.78 7.64 8.14
CA GLU A 181 41.02 8.25 9.45
C GLU A 181 40.31 9.58 9.62
N LEU A 182 40.26 10.40 8.57
CA LEU A 182 39.54 11.68 8.58
C LEU A 182 38.05 11.45 8.61
N ALA A 183 37.55 10.47 7.82
CA ALA A 183 36.12 10.09 7.80
C ALA A 183 35.63 9.61 9.18
N GLN A 184 36.46 8.85 9.90
CA GLN A 184 36.16 8.44 11.27
C GLN A 184 36.06 9.62 12.23
N LYS A 185 37.01 10.57 12.21
CA LYS A 185 36.98 11.74 13.07
C LYS A 185 35.76 12.64 12.82
N ILE A 186 35.44 12.90 11.55
CA ILE A 186 34.26 13.68 11.18
C ILE A 186 32.96 12.96 11.65
N THR A 187 32.91 11.66 11.47
CA THR A 187 31.73 10.86 11.89
C THR A 187 31.53 10.88 13.40
N GLU A 188 32.58 10.77 14.18
CA GLU A 188 32.51 10.82 15.66
C GLU A 188 31.99 12.17 16.15
N GLU A 189 32.45 13.28 15.53
CA GLU A 189 31.94 14.60 15.86
C GLU A 189 30.46 14.78 15.45
N VAL A 190 30.07 14.31 14.28
CA VAL A 190 28.69 14.33 13.81
C VAL A 190 27.80 13.51 14.74
N GLU A 191 28.21 12.31 15.11
CA GLU A 191 27.50 11.44 16.04
C GLU A 191 27.27 12.13 17.39
N ASN A 192 28.30 12.74 17.96
CA ASN A 192 28.20 13.54 19.19
C ASN A 192 27.19 14.69 19.07
N ARG A 193 27.12 15.36 17.92
CA ARG A 193 26.15 16.44 17.66
C ARG A 193 24.72 15.87 17.57
N ILE A 194 24.55 14.76 16.85
CA ILE A 194 23.25 14.09 16.71
C ILE A 194 22.67 13.74 18.09
N TYR A 195 23.49 13.14 18.98
CA TYR A 195 23.05 12.81 20.34
C TYR A 195 22.67 14.03 21.18
N LYS A 196 23.34 15.17 21.00
CA LYS A 196 23.04 16.41 21.71
C LYS A 196 21.69 17.02 21.32
N TYR A 197 21.26 16.85 20.04
CA TYR A 197 20.02 17.45 19.55
C TYR A 197 18.75 16.74 19.99
N GLN A 198 18.82 15.53 20.56
CA GLN A 198 17.68 14.72 21.03
C GLN A 198 16.49 14.69 20.06
N THR A 199 16.75 14.79 18.76
CA THR A 199 15.69 14.76 17.74
C THR A 199 15.17 13.34 17.59
N THR A 200 13.90 13.15 17.84
CA THR A 200 13.19 11.89 17.57
C THR A 200 13.06 11.60 16.07
N TYR A 201 13.47 12.55 15.22
CA TYR A 201 13.28 12.50 13.77
C TYR A 201 14.55 12.89 13.04
N LEU A 202 15.31 11.87 12.65
CA LEU A 202 16.54 12.07 11.87
C LEU A 202 16.29 11.66 10.42
N THR A 203 16.68 12.50 9.48
CA THR A 203 16.68 12.17 8.05
C THR A 203 18.10 12.10 7.52
N GLY A 204 18.31 11.38 6.43
CA GLY A 204 19.61 11.38 5.75
C GLY A 204 20.06 12.78 5.32
N ALA A 205 19.11 13.68 5.01
CA ALA A 205 19.41 15.08 4.70
C ALA A 205 19.98 15.82 5.93
N VAL A 206 19.34 15.72 7.09
CA VAL A 206 19.80 16.36 8.34
C VAL A 206 21.17 15.86 8.76
N ILE A 207 21.41 14.55 8.69
CA ILE A 207 22.75 13.99 8.97
C ILE A 207 23.80 14.61 8.04
N ARG A 208 23.47 14.76 6.78
CA ARG A 208 24.35 15.31 5.77
C ARG A 208 24.64 16.78 6.00
N ASP A 209 23.64 17.55 6.40
CA ASP A 209 23.84 18.95 6.76
C ASP A 209 24.76 19.09 7.96
N MET A 210 24.66 18.22 8.95
CA MET A 210 25.60 18.14 10.07
C MET A 210 27.01 17.76 9.60
N VAL A 211 27.14 16.78 8.71
CA VAL A 211 28.43 16.40 8.10
C VAL A 211 29.03 17.59 7.35
N ASN A 212 28.25 18.29 6.54
CA ASN A 212 28.68 19.45 5.80
C ASN A 212 29.14 20.60 6.72
N SER A 213 28.42 20.82 7.83
CA SER A 213 28.79 21.82 8.85
C SER A 213 30.15 21.49 9.47
N VAL A 214 30.34 20.23 9.90
CA VAL A 214 31.59 19.78 10.51
C VAL A 214 32.75 19.89 9.51
N LEU A 215 32.56 19.50 8.26
CA LEU A 215 33.58 19.63 7.22
C LEU A 215 34.00 21.08 6.98
N LEU A 216 33.06 22.03 6.96
CA LEU A 216 33.32 23.44 6.81
C LEU A 216 34.07 24.00 8.02
N GLU A 217 33.70 23.66 9.23
CA GLU A 217 34.35 24.09 10.47
C GLU A 217 35.82 23.64 10.53
N HIS A 218 36.12 22.47 9.97
CA HIS A 218 37.48 21.95 9.86
C HIS A 218 38.24 22.40 8.60
N GLY A 219 37.63 23.27 7.76
CA GLY A 219 38.26 23.79 6.55
C GLY A 219 38.34 22.81 5.38
N HIS A 220 37.55 21.78 5.40
CA HIS A 220 37.50 20.71 4.37
C HIS A 220 36.48 21.00 3.27
N GLU A 221 36.55 22.18 2.65
CA GLU A 221 35.57 22.64 1.66
C GLU A 221 35.52 21.76 0.40
N GLU A 222 36.67 21.24 -0.06
CA GLU A 222 36.75 20.37 -1.23
C GLU A 222 35.91 19.09 -1.06
N TYR A 223 36.01 18.47 0.12
CA TYR A 223 35.22 17.26 0.41
C TYR A 223 33.75 17.57 0.55
N ARG A 224 33.38 18.67 1.17
CA ARG A 224 32.00 19.16 1.24
C ARG A 224 31.39 19.33 -0.15
N ASN A 225 32.17 19.90 -1.10
CA ASN A 225 31.70 20.10 -2.47
C ASN A 225 31.44 18.77 -3.20
N LYS A 226 32.27 17.75 -2.97
CA LYS A 226 32.03 16.38 -3.50
C LYS A 226 30.81 15.72 -2.91
N LEU A 227 30.44 16.07 -1.68
CA LEU A 227 29.26 15.56 -0.98
C LEU A 227 28.00 16.38 -1.24
N ALA A 228 28.10 17.45 -2.05
CA ALA A 228 26.96 18.30 -2.37
C ALA A 228 25.84 17.50 -3.03
N ARG A 229 24.59 17.79 -2.67
CA ARG A 229 23.40 17.13 -3.19
C ARG A 229 22.43 18.13 -3.79
N LEU A 230 21.77 17.70 -4.82
CA LEU A 230 20.68 18.41 -5.48
C LEU A 230 19.32 17.78 -5.09
N GLY A 231 19.09 17.54 -3.80
CA GLY A 231 17.99 16.70 -3.29
C GLY A 231 18.32 15.21 -3.34
N MET A 232 19.37 14.82 -4.01
CA MET A 232 19.92 13.47 -4.08
C MET A 232 21.44 13.51 -4.13
N PRO A 233 22.16 12.43 -3.73
CA PRO A 233 23.60 12.34 -3.87
C PRO A 233 24.04 12.55 -5.32
N VAL A 234 25.17 13.20 -5.51
CA VAL A 234 25.81 13.29 -6.84
C VAL A 234 26.06 11.88 -7.40
N TYR A 235 26.45 10.96 -6.54
CA TYR A 235 26.65 9.57 -6.90
C TYR A 235 25.35 8.94 -7.50
N ASP A 236 24.18 9.15 -6.87
CA ASP A 236 22.91 8.59 -7.37
C ASP A 236 22.54 9.20 -8.73
N VAL A 237 22.85 10.49 -8.96
CA VAL A 237 22.65 11.10 -10.27
C VAL A 237 23.56 10.45 -11.32
N GLN A 238 24.82 10.19 -10.98
CA GLN A 238 25.76 9.52 -11.86
C GLN A 238 25.34 8.07 -12.16
N ASP A 239 24.85 7.36 -11.15
CA ASP A 239 24.32 6.00 -11.29
C ASP A 239 23.12 5.96 -12.23
N MET A 240 22.18 6.89 -12.08
CA MET A 240 21.03 7.03 -12.99
C MET A 240 21.45 7.30 -14.45
N VAL A 241 22.53 8.07 -14.66
CA VAL A 241 23.05 8.35 -16.02
C VAL A 241 23.81 7.15 -16.56
N SER A 242 24.43 6.34 -15.71
CA SER A 242 25.22 5.16 -16.13
C SER A 242 24.34 3.95 -16.43
N ASN A 243 23.19 3.81 -15.73
CA ASN A 243 22.26 2.69 -15.83
C ASN A 243 21.01 3.10 -16.62
N LEU A 244 21.18 3.36 -17.91
CA LEU A 244 20.10 3.84 -18.79
C LEU A 244 19.08 2.76 -19.16
N ASP A 245 19.35 1.49 -18.92
CA ASP A 245 18.46 0.37 -19.22
C ASP A 245 17.12 0.47 -18.45
N ASP A 246 17.13 1.12 -17.29
CA ASP A 246 15.96 1.36 -16.44
C ASP A 246 15.24 2.69 -16.73
N VAL A 247 15.69 3.45 -17.74
CA VAL A 247 15.16 4.77 -18.05
C VAL A 247 14.24 4.73 -19.26
N ASP A 248 12.94 4.75 -19.02
CA ASP A 248 11.94 4.96 -20.06
C ASP A 248 11.94 6.43 -20.55
N ASN A 249 11.60 6.65 -21.82
CA ASN A 249 11.44 7.98 -22.43
C ASN A 249 12.73 8.85 -22.50
N GLY A 250 13.90 8.24 -22.44
CA GLY A 250 15.19 8.94 -22.67
C GLY A 250 15.45 10.05 -21.64
N ALA A 251 15.98 11.20 -22.09
CA ALA A 251 16.37 12.29 -21.22
C ALA A 251 15.22 12.89 -20.38
N GLU A 252 14.00 12.95 -20.95
CA GLU A 252 12.82 13.44 -20.21
C GLU A 252 12.47 12.51 -19.03
N GLY A 253 12.54 11.21 -19.25
CA GLY A 253 12.31 10.23 -18.18
C GLY A 253 13.36 10.30 -17.09
N LEU A 254 14.62 10.53 -17.44
CA LEU A 254 15.70 10.72 -16.47
C LEU A 254 15.46 11.95 -15.58
N LEU A 255 15.13 13.08 -16.19
CA LEU A 255 14.82 14.32 -15.49
C LEU A 255 13.57 14.15 -14.60
N PHE A 256 12.55 13.48 -15.11
CA PHE A 256 11.34 13.20 -14.34
C PHE A 256 11.63 12.31 -13.13
N ASN A 257 12.40 11.23 -13.29
CA ASN A 257 12.77 10.34 -12.20
C ASN A 257 13.60 11.05 -11.11
N ALA A 258 14.51 11.95 -11.50
CA ALA A 258 15.26 12.76 -10.54
C ALA A 258 14.33 13.71 -9.77
N GLY A 259 13.42 14.38 -10.46
CA GLY A 259 12.42 15.24 -9.84
C GLY A 259 11.48 14.48 -8.89
N GLN A 260 11.03 13.31 -9.29
CA GLN A 260 10.16 12.42 -8.49
C GLN A 260 10.80 12.09 -7.13
N LYS A 261 12.08 11.73 -7.09
CA LYS A 261 12.78 11.42 -5.84
C LYS A 261 12.82 12.61 -4.88
N ILE A 262 13.09 13.82 -5.39
CA ILE A 262 13.11 15.05 -4.58
C ILE A 262 11.74 15.35 -3.99
N PHE A 263 10.70 15.28 -4.80
CA PHE A 263 9.34 15.58 -4.34
C PHE A 263 8.76 14.47 -3.44
N ALA A 264 9.15 13.21 -3.64
CA ALA A 264 8.80 12.12 -2.75
C ALA A 264 9.40 12.32 -1.34
N GLU A 265 10.67 12.67 -1.26
CA GLU A 265 11.31 12.99 0.02
C GLU A 265 10.62 14.17 0.70
N HIS A 266 10.32 15.25 -0.05
CA HIS A 266 9.59 16.39 0.47
C HIS A 266 8.21 15.99 1.01
N LEU A 267 7.47 15.17 0.28
CA LEU A 267 6.16 14.66 0.69
C LEU A 267 6.23 13.92 2.03
N LEU A 268 7.14 12.93 2.12
CA LEU A 268 7.27 12.05 3.28
C LEU A 268 7.78 12.77 4.53
N THR A 269 8.58 13.83 4.36
CA THR A 269 9.22 14.52 5.49
C THR A 269 8.47 15.78 5.92
N ASN A 270 7.81 16.50 4.99
CA ASN A 270 7.28 17.84 5.27
C ASN A 270 5.76 17.97 5.08
N VAL A 271 5.13 17.12 4.26
CA VAL A 271 3.71 17.28 3.89
C VAL A 271 2.82 16.30 4.63
N LEU A 272 3.22 15.03 4.65
CA LEU A 272 2.40 13.98 5.28
C LEU A 272 2.49 14.01 6.82
N PRO A 273 1.39 13.71 7.51
CA PRO A 273 1.45 13.38 8.92
C PRO A 273 2.43 12.22 9.17
N LYS A 274 3.13 12.29 10.30
CA LYS A 274 4.20 11.34 10.64
C LYS A 274 3.72 9.88 10.62
N ASP A 275 2.57 9.61 11.20
CA ASP A 275 1.97 8.28 11.27
C ASP A 275 1.67 7.70 9.88
N VAL A 276 1.21 8.52 8.95
CA VAL A 276 0.96 8.09 7.56
C VAL A 276 2.26 7.80 6.82
N ALA A 277 3.26 8.68 6.97
CA ALA A 277 4.56 8.46 6.37
C ALA A 277 5.27 7.22 6.96
N ASP A 278 5.18 7.00 8.28
CA ASP A 278 5.74 5.81 8.93
C ASP A 278 5.04 4.53 8.47
N ASN A 279 3.71 4.53 8.34
CA ASN A 279 2.96 3.39 7.81
C ASN A 279 3.28 3.11 6.33
N HIS A 280 3.56 4.15 5.53
CA HIS A 280 4.03 3.95 4.15
C HIS A 280 5.41 3.30 4.12
N LEU A 281 6.34 3.81 4.92
CA LEU A 281 7.71 3.29 4.99
C LEU A 281 7.77 1.88 5.58
N SER A 282 6.93 1.58 6.57
CA SER A 282 6.82 0.22 7.15
C SER A 282 6.16 -0.77 6.21
N GLY A 283 5.31 -0.31 5.26
CA GLY A 283 4.55 -1.15 4.34
C GLY A 283 3.19 -1.61 4.86
N ASP A 284 2.63 -0.96 5.86
CA ASP A 284 1.24 -1.18 6.31
C ASP A 284 0.25 -0.51 5.35
N LEU A 285 0.66 0.63 4.77
CA LEU A 285 0.01 1.25 3.63
C LEU A 285 1.02 1.61 2.54
N HIS A 286 0.54 1.87 1.34
CA HIS A 286 1.34 2.37 0.24
C HIS A 286 0.73 3.65 -0.33
N ILE A 287 1.58 4.63 -0.57
CA ILE A 287 1.25 5.86 -1.29
C ILE A 287 1.86 5.75 -2.69
N SER A 288 1.01 5.68 -3.69
CA SER A 288 1.44 5.61 -5.10
C SER A 288 1.94 6.97 -5.57
N ASN A 289 2.96 6.95 -6.44
CA ASN A 289 3.52 8.15 -7.08
C ASN A 289 3.82 9.30 -6.09
N PRO A 290 4.59 9.07 -5.02
CA PRO A 290 4.82 10.07 -3.98
C PRO A 290 5.42 11.37 -4.52
N GLY A 291 6.18 11.32 -5.60
CA GLY A 291 6.79 12.50 -6.22
C GLY A 291 5.82 13.46 -6.89
N VAL A 292 4.62 13.03 -7.25
CA VAL A 292 3.57 13.89 -7.83
C VAL A 292 2.30 13.94 -7.00
N TRP A 293 2.28 13.27 -5.87
CA TRP A 293 1.10 13.05 -5.04
C TRP A 293 0.35 14.34 -4.67
N SER A 294 1.06 15.41 -4.32
CA SER A 294 0.46 16.69 -3.96
C SER A 294 0.16 17.58 -5.17
N MET A 295 0.58 17.21 -6.39
CA MET A 295 0.56 18.09 -7.55
C MET A 295 -0.60 17.80 -8.50
N ILE A 296 -0.85 16.52 -8.79
CA ILE A 296 -1.85 16.08 -9.77
C ILE A 296 -2.73 14.97 -9.19
N PRO A 297 -4.01 14.88 -9.62
CA PRO A 297 -4.88 13.78 -9.25
C PRO A 297 -4.46 12.46 -9.90
N ASP A 298 -4.98 11.34 -9.41
CA ASP A 298 -4.67 10.03 -9.99
C ASP A 298 -5.50 9.75 -11.23
N THR A 299 -6.81 9.87 -11.14
CA THR A 299 -7.73 9.63 -12.26
C THR A 299 -8.59 10.85 -12.53
N VAL A 300 -8.68 11.22 -13.81
CA VAL A 300 -9.51 12.32 -14.28
C VAL A 300 -10.57 11.78 -15.24
N PHE A 301 -11.84 12.06 -14.97
CA PHE A 301 -12.97 11.72 -15.84
C PHE A 301 -13.35 12.92 -16.66
N VAL A 302 -13.43 12.79 -17.96
CA VAL A 302 -13.63 13.90 -18.89
C VAL A 302 -14.76 13.58 -19.87
N ASN A 303 -15.78 14.42 -19.93
CA ASN A 303 -16.74 14.39 -21.03
C ASN A 303 -16.18 15.18 -22.22
N VAL A 304 -15.64 14.46 -23.17
CA VAL A 304 -14.96 15.06 -24.35
C VAL A 304 -15.91 15.90 -25.19
N LYS A 305 -17.19 15.50 -25.28
CA LYS A 305 -18.18 16.27 -26.03
C LYS A 305 -18.34 17.68 -25.49
N GLU A 306 -18.50 17.83 -24.17
CA GLU A 306 -18.65 19.14 -23.54
C GLU A 306 -17.41 20.02 -23.72
N LEU A 307 -16.20 19.43 -23.56
CA LEU A 307 -14.95 20.17 -23.83
C LEU A 307 -14.84 20.68 -25.24
N LEU A 308 -15.25 19.88 -26.23
CA LEU A 308 -15.18 20.26 -27.64
C LEU A 308 -16.34 21.14 -28.13
N ASP A 309 -17.52 21.03 -27.51
CA ASP A 309 -18.66 21.93 -27.84
C ASP A 309 -18.36 23.38 -27.37
N ASP A 310 -17.76 23.56 -26.21
CA ASP A 310 -17.43 24.87 -25.62
C ASP A 310 -16.05 25.39 -26.04
N GLY A 311 -15.16 24.50 -26.46
CA GLY A 311 -13.74 24.78 -26.65
C GLY A 311 -13.00 24.97 -25.33
N LEU A 312 -11.68 25.00 -25.36
CA LEU A 312 -10.83 25.08 -24.19
C LEU A 312 -9.73 26.12 -24.37
N ASP A 313 -9.79 27.19 -23.59
CA ASP A 313 -8.74 28.21 -23.52
C ASP A 313 -7.73 27.83 -22.43
N LEU A 314 -6.48 27.59 -22.80
CA LEU A 314 -5.40 27.14 -21.91
C LEU A 314 -4.58 28.30 -21.33
N GLY A 315 -4.88 29.55 -21.74
CA GLY A 315 -4.27 30.75 -21.16
C GLY A 315 -2.76 30.85 -21.33
N GLY A 316 -2.20 30.25 -22.38
CA GLY A 316 -0.76 30.27 -22.67
C GLY A 316 0.12 29.50 -21.68
N LYS A 317 -0.47 28.67 -20.84
CA LYS A 317 0.30 27.80 -19.90
C LYS A 317 0.98 26.64 -20.58
N TYR A 318 0.41 26.13 -21.67
CA TYR A 318 1.06 25.21 -22.58
C TYR A 318 1.64 25.98 -23.75
N LEU A 319 2.95 25.84 -23.99
CA LEU A 319 3.66 26.63 -25.00
C LEU A 319 3.15 26.38 -26.43
N ASP A 320 2.79 25.12 -26.71
CA ASP A 320 2.43 24.67 -28.05
C ASP A 320 0.95 24.84 -28.39
N VAL A 321 0.10 25.00 -27.38
CA VAL A 321 -1.36 25.06 -27.55
C VAL A 321 -1.97 26.13 -26.63
N SER A 322 -2.40 27.23 -27.20
CA SER A 322 -3.06 28.31 -26.46
C SER A 322 -4.56 28.08 -26.26
N ARG A 323 -5.19 27.43 -27.23
CA ARG A 323 -6.65 27.17 -27.26
C ARG A 323 -7.00 25.96 -28.08
N ILE A 324 -7.99 25.19 -27.65
CA ILE A 324 -8.68 24.18 -28.43
C ILE A 324 -10.04 24.79 -28.83
N ASN A 325 -10.24 24.97 -30.13
CA ASN A 325 -11.48 25.56 -30.62
C ASN A 325 -12.61 24.51 -30.63
N SER A 326 -13.86 24.99 -30.54
CA SER A 326 -14.99 24.11 -30.78
C SER A 326 -14.96 23.62 -32.23
N SER A 327 -15.10 22.32 -32.43
CA SER A 327 -14.91 21.67 -33.73
C SER A 327 -16.18 20.92 -34.14
N LYS A 328 -16.52 21.02 -35.43
CA LYS A 328 -17.69 20.34 -36.01
C LYS A 328 -17.32 19.32 -37.09
N GLN A 329 -16.13 19.45 -37.68
CA GLN A 329 -15.63 18.52 -38.70
C GLN A 329 -14.92 17.34 -38.06
N LEU A 330 -15.03 16.18 -38.68
CA LEU A 330 -14.48 14.94 -38.13
C LEU A 330 -12.97 15.03 -37.89
N ASP A 331 -12.22 15.60 -38.82
CA ASP A 331 -10.76 15.78 -38.74
C ASP A 331 -10.35 16.68 -37.59
N GLU A 332 -11.07 17.78 -37.41
CA GLU A 332 -10.81 18.71 -36.32
C GLU A 332 -11.10 18.08 -34.97
N ILE A 333 -12.20 17.32 -34.88
CA ILE A 333 -12.60 16.60 -33.65
C ILE A 333 -11.55 15.57 -33.26
N THR A 334 -11.10 14.74 -34.19
CA THR A 334 -10.12 13.67 -33.92
C THR A 334 -8.74 14.23 -33.61
N SER A 335 -8.31 15.29 -34.29
CA SER A 335 -7.06 16.00 -33.97
C SER A 335 -7.13 16.64 -32.58
N SER A 336 -8.23 17.34 -32.26
CA SER A 336 -8.45 17.95 -30.95
C SER A 336 -8.50 16.91 -29.84
N LEU A 337 -9.10 15.74 -30.11
CA LEU A 337 -9.12 14.60 -29.15
C LEU A 337 -7.70 14.16 -28.81
N SER A 338 -6.82 13.98 -29.79
CA SER A 338 -5.43 13.60 -29.56
C SER A 338 -4.69 14.65 -28.70
N VAL A 339 -4.90 15.93 -28.98
CA VAL A 339 -4.32 17.03 -28.20
C VAL A 339 -4.84 17.03 -26.76
N ILE A 340 -6.15 16.90 -26.57
CA ILE A 340 -6.76 16.84 -25.21
C ILE A 340 -6.17 15.68 -24.40
N ILE A 341 -6.08 14.49 -25.00
CA ILE A 341 -5.49 13.32 -24.34
C ILE A 341 -4.03 13.60 -23.93
N SER A 342 -3.24 14.14 -24.86
CA SER A 342 -1.84 14.49 -24.59
C SER A 342 -1.68 15.50 -23.44
N LEU A 343 -2.52 16.51 -23.40
CA LEU A 343 -2.45 17.52 -22.34
C LEU A 343 -2.95 16.99 -21.00
N LEU A 344 -4.06 16.25 -20.97
CA LEU A 344 -4.59 15.63 -19.77
C LEU A 344 -3.64 14.61 -19.16
N SER A 345 -2.85 13.90 -19.99
CA SER A 345 -1.83 12.97 -19.49
C SER A 345 -0.75 13.64 -18.64
N LYS A 346 -0.62 14.97 -18.72
CA LYS A 346 0.24 15.77 -17.86
C LYS A 346 -0.42 16.21 -16.55
N GLU A 347 -1.75 16.13 -16.47
CA GLU A 347 -2.55 16.54 -15.32
C GLU A 347 -3.20 15.36 -14.57
N ALA A 348 -2.90 14.11 -14.94
CA ALA A 348 -3.33 12.90 -14.24
C ALA A 348 -2.15 11.93 -14.08
N SER A 349 -2.02 11.29 -12.91
CA SER A 349 -0.87 10.42 -12.64
C SER A 349 -1.09 8.95 -13.01
N GLN A 350 -2.34 8.48 -13.08
CA GLN A 350 -2.64 7.06 -13.31
C GLN A 350 -3.55 6.84 -14.51
N GLU A 351 -4.67 7.56 -14.60
CA GLU A 351 -5.67 7.28 -15.64
C GLU A 351 -6.45 8.52 -16.08
N ILE A 352 -6.76 8.54 -17.38
CA ILE A 352 -7.72 9.47 -17.96
C ILE A 352 -8.89 8.66 -18.49
N VAL A 353 -10.09 8.91 -17.99
CA VAL A 353 -11.31 8.27 -18.48
C VAL A 353 -12.07 9.25 -19.37
N LEU A 354 -12.17 8.92 -20.64
CA LEU A 354 -12.88 9.70 -21.64
C LEU A 354 -14.31 9.20 -21.79
N ASP A 355 -15.27 10.07 -21.53
CA ASP A 355 -16.70 9.81 -21.74
C ASP A 355 -17.26 10.70 -22.85
N GLY A 356 -18.47 10.38 -23.34
CA GLY A 356 -19.18 11.18 -24.32
C GLY A 356 -18.78 11.00 -25.78
N LEU A 357 -17.83 10.10 -26.10
CA LEU A 357 -17.41 9.86 -27.50
C LEU A 357 -18.58 9.39 -28.37
N THR A 358 -19.41 8.47 -27.89
CA THR A 358 -20.59 8.00 -28.64
C THR A 358 -21.50 9.14 -29.05
N THR A 359 -21.80 10.04 -28.11
CA THR A 359 -22.67 11.19 -28.36
C THR A 359 -22.01 12.26 -29.22
N LEU A 360 -20.69 12.41 -29.13
CA LEU A 360 -19.89 13.32 -29.96
C LEU A 360 -19.98 12.93 -31.43
N PHE A 361 -19.84 11.63 -31.74
CA PHE A 361 -19.79 11.14 -33.11
C PHE A 361 -21.17 10.78 -33.72
N THR A 362 -22.27 10.92 -33.00
CA THR A 362 -23.61 10.61 -33.51
C THR A 362 -23.94 11.36 -34.81
N LYS A 363 -23.44 12.61 -34.95
CA LYS A 363 -23.65 13.41 -36.20
C LYS A 363 -22.87 12.89 -37.39
N HIS A 364 -21.86 12.03 -37.17
CA HIS A 364 -20.97 11.47 -38.19
C HIS A 364 -21.33 10.02 -38.57
N SER A 365 -22.52 9.53 -38.20
CA SER A 365 -23.01 8.16 -38.48
C SER A 365 -23.15 7.81 -39.95
N LYS A 366 -23.05 8.78 -40.84
CA LYS A 366 -23.13 8.56 -42.31
C LYS A 366 -21.82 8.09 -42.94
N SER A 367 -20.67 8.28 -42.27
CA SER A 367 -19.33 7.97 -42.79
C SER A 367 -18.57 7.11 -41.76
N LEU A 368 -19.10 5.93 -41.44
CA LEU A 368 -18.55 5.04 -40.42
C LEU A 368 -17.10 4.54 -40.76
N PRO A 369 -16.76 4.15 -42.01
CA PRO A 369 -15.40 3.73 -42.32
C PRO A 369 -14.37 4.85 -42.14
N GLU A 370 -14.71 6.07 -42.52
CA GLU A 370 -13.86 7.24 -42.32
C GLU A 370 -13.68 7.55 -40.81
N LEU A 371 -14.76 7.40 -40.01
CA LEU A 371 -14.68 7.54 -38.57
C LEU A 371 -13.72 6.50 -37.96
N GLU A 372 -13.80 5.25 -38.37
CA GLU A 372 -12.94 4.17 -37.87
C GLU A 372 -11.47 4.45 -38.19
N GLU A 373 -11.14 4.86 -39.40
CA GLU A 373 -9.76 5.19 -39.82
C GLU A 373 -9.22 6.36 -38.97
N LYS A 374 -9.96 7.46 -38.90
CA LYS A 374 -9.51 8.67 -38.21
C LYS A 374 -9.38 8.44 -36.70
N LEU A 375 -10.28 7.69 -36.06
CA LEU A 375 -10.16 7.30 -34.66
C LEU A 375 -8.96 6.38 -34.41
N THR A 376 -8.69 5.41 -35.30
CA THR A 376 -7.51 4.57 -35.22
C THR A 376 -6.23 5.41 -35.22
N ASN A 377 -6.13 6.38 -36.11
CA ASN A 377 -4.99 7.30 -36.17
C ASN A 377 -4.92 8.22 -34.93
N ALA A 378 -6.05 8.70 -34.43
CA ALA A 378 -6.10 9.51 -33.22
C ALA A 378 -5.62 8.73 -32.00
N PHE A 379 -6.01 7.47 -31.86
CA PHE A 379 -5.57 6.61 -30.77
C PHE A 379 -4.06 6.31 -30.84
N ALA A 380 -3.56 6.00 -32.04
CA ALA A 380 -2.13 5.78 -32.24
C ALA A 380 -1.31 7.03 -31.90
N THR A 381 -1.74 8.20 -32.37
CA THR A 381 -1.09 9.49 -32.07
C THR A 381 -1.13 9.79 -30.57
N ALA A 382 -2.30 9.66 -29.93
CA ALA A 382 -2.45 9.89 -28.50
C ALA A 382 -1.55 8.97 -27.66
N SER A 383 -1.38 7.72 -28.06
CA SER A 383 -0.51 6.75 -27.39
C SER A 383 0.98 7.12 -27.45
N THR A 384 1.41 7.80 -28.51
CA THR A 384 2.82 8.21 -28.66
C THR A 384 3.14 9.51 -27.94
N THR A 385 2.15 10.37 -27.74
CA THR A 385 2.33 11.71 -27.14
C THR A 385 2.14 11.74 -25.62
N SER A 386 1.47 10.74 -25.04
CA SER A 386 1.23 10.66 -23.61
C SER A 386 2.44 10.08 -22.88
N LYS A 387 3.51 10.88 -22.69
CA LYS A 387 4.79 10.38 -22.18
C LYS A 387 5.28 11.22 -21.02
N TYR A 388 4.86 10.95 -19.80
CA TYR A 388 5.48 11.65 -18.66
C TYR A 388 5.78 10.79 -17.42
N ASN A 389 5.51 9.48 -17.45
CA ASN A 389 5.77 8.62 -16.29
C ASN A 389 6.36 7.28 -16.67
N LYS A 390 7.17 6.71 -15.76
CA LYS A 390 7.56 5.29 -15.76
C LYS A 390 6.30 4.39 -15.79
N THR A 391 5.23 4.85 -15.19
CA THR A 391 3.86 4.36 -15.36
C THR A 391 3.14 5.30 -16.33
N SER A 392 3.11 4.97 -17.60
CA SER A 392 2.35 5.73 -18.59
C SER A 392 0.91 5.88 -18.11
N THR A 393 0.42 7.13 -18.02
CA THR A 393 -0.98 7.40 -17.73
C THR A 393 -1.86 6.56 -18.66
N ASN A 394 -2.67 5.68 -18.12
CA ASN A 394 -3.62 4.88 -18.88
C ASN A 394 -4.72 5.79 -19.43
N ILE A 395 -5.18 5.49 -20.63
CA ILE A 395 -6.28 6.20 -21.25
C ILE A 395 -7.41 5.19 -21.42
N SER A 396 -8.54 5.43 -20.80
CA SER A 396 -9.71 4.55 -20.86
C SER A 396 -10.86 5.25 -21.56
N ILE A 397 -11.40 4.64 -22.58
CA ILE A 397 -12.56 5.14 -23.32
C ILE A 397 -13.80 4.44 -22.79
N ARG A 398 -14.71 5.17 -22.19
CA ARG A 398 -15.96 4.62 -21.69
C ARG A 398 -17.01 4.58 -22.80
N LEU A 399 -17.57 3.40 -23.01
CA LEU A 399 -18.63 3.11 -23.96
C LEU A 399 -19.86 2.61 -23.20
N GLN A 400 -20.92 3.40 -23.18
CA GLN A 400 -22.18 3.03 -22.55
C GLN A 400 -23.04 2.24 -23.55
N LEU A 401 -23.24 0.92 -23.31
CA LEU A 401 -24.10 0.08 -24.13
C LEU A 401 -25.56 0.56 -24.05
N GLY A 402 -26.32 0.32 -25.12
CA GLY A 402 -27.73 0.76 -25.22
C GLY A 402 -27.90 2.19 -25.74
N THR A 403 -26.83 2.86 -26.11
CA THR A 403 -26.83 4.12 -26.90
C THR A 403 -26.73 3.79 -28.41
N ASP A 404 -26.16 4.64 -29.24
CA ASP A 404 -26.01 4.40 -30.69
C ASP A 404 -25.08 3.22 -30.98
N THR A 405 -25.64 2.03 -31.23
CA THR A 405 -24.91 0.79 -31.46
C THR A 405 -23.95 0.87 -32.66
N LYS A 406 -24.31 1.65 -33.70
CA LYS A 406 -23.47 1.77 -34.90
C LYS A 406 -22.17 2.52 -34.55
N ILE A 407 -22.27 3.59 -33.81
CA ILE A 407 -21.11 4.38 -33.37
C ILE A 407 -20.27 3.57 -32.39
N ILE A 408 -20.90 2.85 -31.47
CA ILE A 408 -20.19 1.99 -30.53
C ILE A 408 -19.35 0.96 -31.27
N ASN A 409 -19.95 0.26 -32.24
CA ASN A 409 -19.23 -0.73 -33.04
C ASN A 409 -18.08 -0.10 -33.84
N SER A 410 -18.27 1.09 -34.42
CA SER A 410 -17.18 1.78 -35.11
C SER A 410 -16.04 2.18 -34.17
N ILE A 411 -16.34 2.62 -32.93
CA ILE A 411 -15.29 2.92 -31.94
C ILE A 411 -14.56 1.61 -31.53
N ILE A 412 -15.28 0.52 -31.33
CA ILE A 412 -14.70 -0.80 -31.02
C ILE A 412 -13.81 -1.29 -32.16
N ASN A 413 -14.24 -1.13 -33.43
CA ASN A 413 -13.45 -1.50 -34.60
C ASN A 413 -12.19 -0.63 -34.72
N ALA A 414 -12.31 0.67 -34.52
CA ALA A 414 -11.16 1.58 -34.51
C ALA A 414 -10.15 1.17 -33.42
N TYR A 415 -10.65 0.81 -32.23
CA TYR A 415 -9.80 0.34 -31.15
C TYR A 415 -9.14 -1.01 -31.47
N LYS A 416 -9.86 -1.95 -32.09
CA LYS A 416 -9.30 -3.22 -32.59
C LYS A 416 -8.17 -2.98 -33.57
N ASN A 417 -8.38 -2.09 -34.56
CA ASN A 417 -7.35 -1.72 -35.53
C ASN A 417 -6.13 -1.09 -34.85
N TYR A 418 -6.34 -0.21 -33.87
CA TYR A 418 -5.29 0.40 -33.06
C TYR A 418 -4.47 -0.67 -32.31
N VAL A 419 -5.12 -1.63 -31.64
CA VAL A 419 -4.43 -2.72 -30.93
C VAL A 419 -3.59 -3.58 -31.88
N THR A 420 -4.06 -3.82 -33.11
CA THR A 420 -3.33 -4.59 -34.11
C THR A 420 -1.99 -3.95 -34.48
N ILE A 421 -1.91 -2.62 -34.50
CA ILE A 421 -0.68 -1.87 -34.87
C ILE A 421 0.17 -1.47 -33.65
N THR A 422 -0.35 -1.66 -32.41
CA THR A 422 0.32 -1.25 -31.19
C THR A 422 0.46 -2.45 -30.24
N PRO A 423 1.68 -3.06 -30.13
CA PRO A 423 1.87 -4.30 -29.35
C PRO A 423 1.50 -4.17 -27.86
N ILE A 424 1.71 -2.98 -27.29
CA ILE A 424 1.38 -2.69 -25.89
C ILE A 424 0.47 -1.45 -25.87
N PRO A 425 -0.86 -1.65 -25.96
CA PRO A 425 -1.80 -0.53 -26.04
C PRO A 425 -1.85 0.24 -24.73
N LYS A 426 -1.73 1.57 -24.81
CA LYS A 426 -1.92 2.50 -23.67
C LYS A 426 -3.39 2.86 -23.46
N ILE A 427 -4.18 2.76 -24.53
CA ILE A 427 -5.61 3.01 -24.51
C ILE A 427 -6.33 1.70 -24.19
N GLY A 428 -7.32 1.74 -23.31
CA GLY A 428 -8.24 0.66 -22.99
C GLY A 428 -9.69 1.07 -23.22
N LEU A 429 -10.58 0.10 -23.22
CA LEU A 429 -12.02 0.34 -23.27
C LEU A 429 -12.68 -0.02 -21.94
N ILE A 430 -13.58 0.83 -21.48
CA ILE A 430 -14.52 0.54 -20.38
C ILE A 430 -15.89 0.31 -21.00
N ILE A 431 -16.37 -0.92 -20.99
CA ILE A 431 -17.68 -1.30 -21.50
C ILE A 431 -18.69 -1.23 -20.36
N ASP A 432 -19.53 -0.21 -20.36
CA ASP A 432 -20.59 -0.05 -19.37
C ASP A 432 -21.88 -0.70 -19.84
N ASN A 433 -22.31 -1.77 -19.14
CA ASN A 433 -23.47 -2.59 -19.51
C ASN A 433 -24.75 -2.26 -18.71
N GLU A 434 -24.84 -1.09 -18.07
CA GLU A 434 -26.01 -0.70 -17.30
C GLU A 434 -27.30 -0.67 -18.13
N LYS A 435 -27.23 -0.20 -19.36
CA LYS A 435 -28.39 0.00 -20.26
C LYS A 435 -28.46 -0.95 -21.47
N GLY A 436 -27.42 -1.74 -21.68
CA GLY A 436 -27.32 -2.65 -22.83
C GLY A 436 -26.94 -4.06 -22.42
N LYS A 437 -26.78 -4.94 -23.41
CA LYS A 437 -26.32 -6.32 -23.20
C LYS A 437 -24.91 -6.48 -23.72
N ILE A 438 -24.02 -7.03 -22.87
CA ILE A 438 -22.64 -7.31 -23.26
C ILE A 438 -22.55 -8.31 -24.41
N THR A 439 -23.57 -9.19 -24.58
CA THR A 439 -23.68 -10.15 -25.67
C THR A 439 -23.63 -9.51 -27.04
N ASP A 440 -24.05 -8.23 -27.17
CA ASP A 440 -24.10 -7.52 -28.44
C ASP A 440 -22.71 -7.17 -29.00
N VAL A 441 -21.70 -7.16 -28.13
CA VAL A 441 -20.30 -6.83 -28.46
C VAL A 441 -19.32 -7.93 -28.02
N SER A 442 -19.79 -9.07 -27.54
CA SER A 442 -18.96 -10.12 -26.93
C SER A 442 -17.92 -10.70 -27.91
N GLN A 443 -18.28 -10.88 -29.18
CA GLN A 443 -17.32 -11.36 -30.19
C GLN A 443 -16.18 -10.39 -30.39
N SER A 444 -16.48 -9.09 -30.57
CA SER A 444 -15.45 -8.05 -30.73
C SER A 444 -14.56 -7.92 -29.50
N ILE A 445 -15.14 -8.05 -28.30
CA ILE A 445 -14.39 -8.08 -27.05
C ILE A 445 -13.41 -9.25 -27.02
N SER A 446 -13.85 -10.45 -27.36
CA SER A 446 -13.00 -11.65 -27.39
C SER A 446 -11.84 -11.48 -28.38
N GLU A 447 -12.12 -10.95 -29.58
CA GLU A 447 -11.10 -10.71 -30.60
C GLU A 447 -10.06 -9.67 -30.14
N ILE A 448 -10.49 -8.60 -29.46
CA ILE A 448 -9.60 -7.57 -28.91
C ILE A 448 -8.72 -8.14 -27.79
N LEU A 449 -9.27 -8.94 -26.90
CA LEU A 449 -8.51 -9.58 -25.81
C LEU A 449 -7.46 -10.55 -26.35
N LEU A 450 -7.78 -11.31 -27.41
CA LEU A 450 -6.81 -12.17 -28.09
C LEU A 450 -5.67 -11.39 -28.75
N LEU A 451 -5.90 -10.15 -29.18
CA LEU A 451 -4.89 -9.25 -29.73
C LEU A 451 -4.07 -8.52 -28.64
N GLY A 452 -4.35 -8.74 -27.37
CA GLY A 452 -3.68 -8.05 -26.26
C GLY A 452 -4.28 -6.69 -25.89
N GLY A 453 -5.51 -6.41 -26.33
CA GLY A 453 -6.23 -5.17 -25.97
C GLY A 453 -6.69 -5.17 -24.51
N LYS A 454 -6.82 -3.98 -23.93
CA LYS A 454 -7.27 -3.77 -22.55
C LYS A 454 -8.77 -3.49 -22.54
N ILE A 455 -9.54 -4.36 -21.90
CA ILE A 455 -11.00 -4.17 -21.76
C ILE A 455 -11.38 -4.33 -20.30
N MET A 456 -12.18 -3.39 -19.83
CA MET A 456 -12.78 -3.40 -18.50
C MET A 456 -14.31 -3.42 -18.66
N ILE A 457 -14.99 -4.29 -17.94
CA ILE A 457 -16.45 -4.37 -17.94
C ILE A 457 -16.97 -3.70 -16.69
N ALA A 458 -17.80 -2.66 -16.87
CA ALA A 458 -18.46 -1.97 -15.78
C ALA A 458 -19.96 -2.23 -15.79
N LYS A 459 -20.55 -2.34 -14.60
CA LYS A 459 -22.00 -2.45 -14.41
C LYS A 459 -22.48 -1.25 -13.60
N GLY A 460 -23.18 -0.33 -14.29
CA GLY A 460 -23.64 0.89 -13.67
C GLY A 460 -22.60 2.01 -13.75
N GLN A 461 -22.97 3.18 -13.24
CA GLN A 461 -22.12 4.35 -13.30
C GLN A 461 -20.74 4.07 -12.74
N VAL A 462 -19.77 3.79 -13.61
CA VAL A 462 -18.38 4.18 -13.37
C VAL A 462 -18.45 5.68 -13.31
N ALA A 463 -18.66 6.18 -12.11
CA ALA A 463 -19.21 7.48 -11.95
C ALA A 463 -18.23 8.52 -12.45
N SER A 464 -18.67 9.33 -13.36
CA SER A 464 -18.33 10.75 -13.34
C SER A 464 -18.57 11.38 -11.96
N ASN A 465 -19.15 10.66 -11.04
CA ASN A 465 -19.35 10.99 -9.63
C ASN A 465 -18.93 9.74 -8.86
N GLY A 466 -17.76 9.77 -8.21
CA GLY A 466 -17.40 8.77 -7.24
C GLY A 466 -18.62 8.46 -6.39
N VAL A 467 -19.03 7.20 -6.33
CA VAL A 467 -20.21 6.65 -5.68
C VAL A 467 -20.98 7.66 -4.84
N THR A 468 -21.91 8.36 -5.44
CA THR A 468 -22.89 9.14 -4.69
C THR A 468 -24.03 8.19 -4.38
N ASN A 469 -24.22 7.88 -3.11
CA ASN A 469 -25.51 7.39 -2.61
C ASN A 469 -26.61 8.29 -3.17
N GLY A 470 -27.37 7.74 -4.12
CA GLY A 470 -28.39 8.34 -4.94
C GLY A 470 -29.03 9.58 -4.33
N THR A 471 -28.89 10.69 -4.98
CA THR A 471 -29.86 11.82 -5.07
C THR A 471 -29.29 13.09 -5.64
N SER A 472 -28.15 13.12 -6.32
CA SER A 472 -27.80 14.34 -7.04
C SER A 472 -27.56 14.05 -8.53
N LYS A 473 -28.55 14.41 -9.33
CA LYS A 473 -28.44 14.67 -10.76
C LYS A 473 -27.59 15.95 -10.96
N SER A 474 -26.33 15.94 -10.63
CA SER A 474 -25.41 16.99 -11.08
C SER A 474 -24.62 16.43 -12.24
N SER A 475 -24.98 16.85 -13.42
CA SER A 475 -24.21 16.72 -14.66
C SER A 475 -22.92 17.53 -14.55
N SER A 476 -22.00 17.18 -13.67
CA SER A 476 -20.65 17.72 -13.76
C SER A 476 -19.92 16.92 -14.83
N SER A 477 -19.56 17.60 -15.89
CA SER A 477 -18.81 17.04 -17.04
C SER A 477 -17.46 16.46 -16.67
N LEU A 478 -17.02 16.63 -15.44
CA LEU A 478 -15.67 16.37 -15.00
C LEU A 478 -15.66 15.91 -13.54
N ALA A 479 -14.97 14.81 -13.27
CA ALA A 479 -14.72 14.29 -11.92
C ALA A 479 -13.26 13.84 -11.79
N ILE A 480 -12.76 13.79 -10.56
CA ILE A 480 -11.42 13.27 -10.26
C ILE A 480 -11.47 12.25 -9.13
N ASN A 481 -10.61 11.26 -9.21
CA ASN A 481 -10.35 10.34 -8.11
C ASN A 481 -8.93 10.56 -7.57
N LEU A 482 -8.84 10.57 -6.25
CA LEU A 482 -7.60 10.50 -5.51
C LEU A 482 -7.51 9.09 -4.93
N GLN A 483 -6.73 8.20 -5.56
CA GLN A 483 -6.69 6.75 -5.28
C GLN A 483 -5.29 6.24 -4.97
N SER A 484 -4.43 7.13 -4.51
CA SER A 484 -3.02 6.81 -4.29
C SER A 484 -2.72 6.07 -2.99
N VAL A 485 -3.73 5.70 -2.21
CA VAL A 485 -3.51 4.99 -0.94
C VAL A 485 -4.00 3.56 -1.04
N SER A 486 -3.10 2.62 -0.85
CA SER A 486 -3.38 1.18 -0.79
C SER A 486 -3.07 0.62 0.60
N ILE A 487 -3.88 -0.32 1.08
CA ILE A 487 -3.75 -0.96 2.40
C ILE A 487 -3.27 -2.40 2.25
N ASN A 488 -2.27 -2.77 3.04
CA ASN A 488 -1.70 -4.13 3.10
C ASN A 488 -2.55 -5.04 4.00
N LEU A 489 -3.58 -5.66 3.44
CA LEU A 489 -4.44 -6.56 4.21
C LEU A 489 -3.75 -7.86 4.65
N PRO A 490 -2.90 -8.52 3.84
CA PRO A 490 -2.18 -9.72 4.25
C PRO A 490 -1.38 -9.52 5.54
N ARG A 491 -0.64 -8.42 5.64
CA ARG A 491 0.13 -8.08 6.84
C ARG A 491 -0.77 -7.90 8.05
N LEU A 492 -1.84 -7.10 7.91
CA LEU A 492 -2.80 -6.89 9.01
C LEU A 492 -3.44 -8.20 9.47
N ALA A 493 -3.79 -9.08 8.54
CA ALA A 493 -4.35 -10.40 8.85
C ALA A 493 -3.33 -11.31 9.55
N PHE A 494 -2.10 -11.33 9.08
CA PHE A 494 -1.01 -12.09 9.67
C PHE A 494 -0.70 -11.65 11.11
N GLU A 495 -0.59 -10.35 11.34
CA GLU A 495 -0.35 -9.76 12.67
C GLU A 495 -1.54 -9.96 13.61
N SER A 496 -2.75 -10.18 13.09
CA SER A 496 -3.94 -10.44 13.91
C SER A 496 -4.00 -11.84 14.51
N ASN A 497 -3.08 -12.75 14.11
CA ASN A 497 -3.01 -14.13 14.61
C ASN A 497 -4.34 -14.89 14.55
N LYS A 498 -5.04 -14.79 13.41
CA LYS A 498 -6.34 -15.41 13.16
C LYS A 498 -7.53 -14.82 13.94
N ASP A 499 -7.34 -13.69 14.60
CA ASP A 499 -8.44 -12.95 15.21
C ASP A 499 -9.08 -11.98 14.22
N GLU A 500 -10.23 -12.36 13.67
CA GLU A 500 -11.00 -11.53 12.73
C GLU A 500 -11.38 -10.18 13.33
N THR A 501 -11.74 -10.13 14.61
CA THR A 501 -12.17 -8.90 15.27
C THR A 501 -11.00 -7.91 15.42
N TYR A 502 -9.85 -8.41 15.82
CA TYR A 502 -8.64 -7.62 15.91
C TYR A 502 -8.18 -7.12 14.52
N PHE A 503 -8.22 -7.98 13.51
CA PHE A 503 -7.92 -7.62 12.12
C PHE A 503 -8.78 -6.43 11.64
N ARG A 504 -10.10 -6.52 11.79
CA ARG A 504 -11.02 -5.44 11.41
C ARG A 504 -10.81 -4.15 12.20
N ALA A 505 -10.50 -4.26 13.48
CA ALA A 505 -10.17 -3.10 14.32
C ALA A 505 -8.88 -2.41 13.84
N ARG A 506 -7.83 -3.16 13.51
CA ARG A 506 -6.58 -2.63 12.94
C ARG A 506 -6.81 -1.95 11.59
N LEU A 507 -7.59 -2.58 10.71
CA LEU A 507 -7.99 -1.97 9.43
C LEU A 507 -8.69 -0.62 9.66
N ALA A 508 -9.65 -0.57 10.57
CA ALA A 508 -10.37 0.67 10.90
C ALA A 508 -9.45 1.77 11.45
N LEU A 509 -8.45 1.40 12.26
CA LEU A 509 -7.46 2.33 12.80
C LEU A 509 -6.54 2.89 11.70
N LEU A 510 -6.13 2.08 10.74
CA LEU A 510 -5.25 2.50 9.66
C LEU A 510 -5.98 3.36 8.60
N LEU A 511 -7.25 3.05 8.33
CA LEU A 511 -8.06 3.81 7.37
C LEU A 511 -8.28 5.27 7.77
N LYS A 512 -8.38 5.58 9.06
CA LYS A 512 -8.66 6.95 9.52
C LYS A 512 -7.56 7.95 9.16
N PRO A 513 -6.27 7.73 9.50
CA PRO A 513 -5.19 8.62 9.10
C PRO A 513 -4.98 8.61 7.58
N ALA A 514 -5.15 7.47 6.91
CA ALA A 514 -5.08 7.37 5.46
C ALA A 514 -6.09 8.31 4.77
N LEU A 515 -7.36 8.31 5.21
CA LEU A 515 -8.38 9.20 4.67
C LEU A 515 -8.13 10.68 5.02
N ALA A 516 -7.59 10.95 6.21
CA ALA A 516 -7.21 12.32 6.58
C ALA A 516 -6.08 12.85 5.67
N SER A 517 -5.09 12.02 5.33
CA SER A 517 -4.04 12.40 4.39
C SER A 517 -4.58 12.63 2.97
N MET A 518 -5.57 11.85 2.53
CA MET A 518 -6.23 12.07 1.24
C MET A 518 -7.00 13.39 1.18
N ALA A 519 -7.63 13.80 2.28
CA ALA A 519 -8.27 15.12 2.37
C ALA A 519 -7.23 16.26 2.32
N LEU A 520 -6.06 16.08 2.97
CA LEU A 520 -4.92 16.99 2.84
C LEU A 520 -4.46 17.08 1.38
N ARG A 521 -4.29 15.93 0.70
CA ARG A 521 -3.94 15.86 -0.72
C ARG A 521 -4.90 16.68 -1.60
N LYS A 522 -6.20 16.50 -1.39
CA LYS A 522 -7.22 17.28 -2.10
C LYS A 522 -7.00 18.80 -1.95
N LYS A 523 -6.68 19.24 -0.74
CA LYS A 523 -6.40 20.65 -0.46
C LYS A 523 -5.15 21.12 -1.21
N GLU A 524 -4.05 20.38 -1.14
CA GLU A 524 -2.79 20.74 -1.81
C GLU A 524 -2.97 20.83 -3.33
N ILE A 525 -3.56 19.81 -3.97
CA ILE A 525 -3.86 19.83 -5.41
C ILE A 525 -4.75 21.03 -5.76
N SER A 526 -5.78 21.30 -4.97
CA SER A 526 -6.68 22.43 -5.18
C SER A 526 -5.96 23.77 -5.16
N ASP A 527 -5.07 23.97 -4.20
CA ASP A 527 -4.30 25.21 -4.04
C ASP A 527 -3.29 25.38 -5.18
N LEU A 528 -2.61 24.32 -5.60
CA LEU A 528 -1.67 24.34 -6.72
C LEU A 528 -2.41 24.56 -8.07
N THR A 529 -3.56 23.94 -8.23
CA THR A 529 -4.42 24.12 -9.43
C THR A 529 -4.89 25.55 -9.54
N ARG A 530 -5.31 26.20 -8.44
CA ARG A 530 -5.66 27.64 -8.45
C ARG A 530 -4.49 28.54 -8.83
N ARG A 531 -3.25 28.14 -8.50
CA ARG A 531 -2.03 28.83 -8.91
C ARG A 531 -1.65 28.56 -10.36
N GLY A 532 -2.40 27.68 -11.07
CA GLY A 532 -2.23 27.38 -12.50
C GLY A 532 -1.26 26.23 -12.80
N LEU A 533 -1.00 25.34 -11.83
CA LEU A 533 -0.17 24.15 -12.06
C LEU A 533 -0.84 23.20 -13.06
N ASN A 534 -2.16 23.01 -12.97
CA ASN A 534 -2.96 22.14 -13.82
C ASN A 534 -3.92 23.00 -14.66
N PRO A 535 -3.47 23.50 -15.84
CA PRO A 535 -4.22 24.50 -16.59
C PRO A 535 -5.60 24.07 -17.07
N ILE A 536 -5.79 22.79 -17.47
CA ILE A 536 -7.09 22.26 -17.89
C ILE A 536 -8.01 22.15 -16.67
N LEU A 537 -7.52 21.59 -15.58
CA LEU A 537 -8.27 21.47 -14.33
C LEU A 537 -8.58 22.85 -13.73
N ALA A 538 -7.67 23.83 -13.88
CA ALA A 538 -7.85 25.19 -13.37
C ALA A 538 -8.96 25.98 -14.08
N LYS A 539 -9.15 25.78 -15.38
CA LYS A 539 -10.20 26.45 -16.17
C LYS A 539 -11.59 25.95 -15.81
N ASN A 540 -11.67 24.75 -15.32
CA ASN A 540 -12.91 24.11 -14.96
C ASN A 540 -13.05 24.05 -13.43
N THR A 541 -13.46 25.17 -12.81
CA THR A 541 -13.59 25.32 -11.35
C THR A 541 -14.49 24.28 -10.68
N GLN A 542 -15.30 23.57 -11.47
CA GLN A 542 -16.18 22.51 -10.99
C GLN A 542 -15.43 21.25 -10.58
N TYR A 543 -14.22 20.97 -11.11
CA TYR A 543 -13.46 19.78 -10.80
C TYR A 543 -13.13 19.61 -9.33
N MET A 544 -12.80 20.71 -8.66
CA MET A 544 -12.37 20.67 -7.26
C MET A 544 -13.52 20.89 -6.29
N GLN A 545 -14.76 20.93 -6.79
CA GLN A 545 -15.92 20.95 -5.92
C GLN A 545 -16.05 19.62 -5.19
N ARG A 546 -16.59 19.67 -3.97
CA ARG A 546 -16.77 18.50 -3.11
C ARG A 546 -17.55 17.35 -3.78
N SER A 547 -18.48 17.67 -4.68
CA SER A 547 -19.28 16.69 -5.42
C SER A 547 -18.51 15.97 -6.53
N SER A 548 -17.38 16.50 -6.96
CA SER A 548 -16.62 16.00 -8.12
C SER A 548 -15.34 15.28 -7.74
N VAL A 549 -14.95 15.28 -6.46
CA VAL A 549 -13.75 14.63 -5.96
C VAL A 549 -14.08 13.44 -5.08
N SER A 550 -13.56 12.27 -5.42
CA SER A 550 -13.64 11.06 -4.60
C SER A 550 -12.29 10.70 -4.01
N LEU A 551 -12.27 10.44 -2.71
CA LEU A 551 -11.14 9.85 -1.99
C LEU A 551 -11.26 8.34 -2.07
N VAL A 552 -10.33 7.68 -2.75
CA VAL A 552 -10.40 6.25 -3.03
C VAL A 552 -9.29 5.53 -2.30
N VAL A 553 -9.65 4.56 -1.45
CA VAL A 553 -8.70 3.68 -0.77
C VAL A 553 -8.75 2.30 -1.39
N ASN A 554 -7.59 1.78 -1.75
CA ASN A 554 -7.43 0.48 -2.38
C ASN A 554 -7.09 -0.59 -1.33
N LEU A 555 -7.78 -1.73 -1.38
CA LEU A 555 -7.52 -2.88 -0.53
C LEU A 555 -6.75 -3.94 -1.33
N VAL A 556 -5.55 -4.29 -0.87
CA VAL A 556 -4.66 -5.25 -1.56
C VAL A 556 -4.57 -6.54 -0.76
N GLY A 557 -4.58 -7.68 -1.44
CA GLY A 557 -4.31 -8.98 -0.85
C GLY A 557 -5.48 -9.55 -0.03
N LEU A 558 -6.71 -9.37 -0.48
CA LEU A 558 -7.89 -9.93 0.19
C LEU A 558 -7.88 -11.44 0.30
N LYS A 559 -7.46 -12.16 -0.75
CA LYS A 559 -7.38 -13.63 -0.74
C LYS A 559 -6.36 -14.13 0.28
N GLU A 560 -5.19 -13.52 0.30
CA GLU A 560 -4.11 -13.86 1.22
C GLU A 560 -4.50 -13.55 2.66
N SER A 561 -5.22 -12.46 2.89
CA SER A 561 -5.70 -12.13 4.24
C SER A 561 -6.72 -13.13 4.76
N VAL A 562 -7.65 -13.59 3.92
CA VAL A 562 -8.59 -14.65 4.30
C VAL A 562 -7.85 -15.95 4.58
N PHE A 563 -6.86 -16.30 3.75
CA PHE A 563 -6.04 -17.48 3.97
C PHE A 563 -5.27 -17.39 5.31
N ASN A 564 -4.72 -16.24 5.63
CA ASN A 564 -4.00 -16.03 6.91
C ASN A 564 -4.92 -16.14 8.14
N ILE A 565 -6.20 -15.80 8.00
CA ILE A 565 -7.17 -15.91 9.09
C ILE A 565 -7.66 -17.36 9.24
N LEU A 566 -8.01 -18.03 8.15
CA LEU A 566 -8.66 -19.35 8.17
C LEU A 566 -7.73 -20.53 7.97
N GLY A 567 -6.62 -20.35 7.26
CA GLY A 567 -5.69 -21.40 6.87
C GLY A 567 -6.09 -22.17 5.61
N PHE A 568 -7.14 -21.76 4.88
CA PHE A 568 -7.57 -22.36 3.61
C PHE A 568 -8.19 -21.32 2.66
N LYS A 569 -8.18 -21.64 1.35
CA LYS A 569 -8.32 -20.62 0.30
C LYS A 569 -9.78 -20.31 -0.10
N ASP A 570 -10.73 -21.24 -0.02
CA ASP A 570 -12.07 -20.98 -0.56
C ASP A 570 -13.14 -21.83 0.10
N ASN A 571 -13.99 -21.16 0.87
CA ASN A 571 -15.23 -21.73 1.38
C ASN A 571 -16.21 -20.63 1.78
N LYS A 572 -17.38 -21.04 2.25
CA LYS A 572 -18.45 -20.14 2.71
C LYS A 572 -18.00 -19.20 3.84
N ASP A 573 -17.13 -19.68 4.73
CA ASP A 573 -16.62 -18.90 5.88
C ASP A 573 -15.62 -17.84 5.41
N GLY A 574 -14.77 -18.16 4.43
CA GLY A 574 -13.86 -17.21 3.80
C GLY A 574 -14.59 -16.04 3.16
N ARG A 575 -15.68 -16.31 2.46
CA ARG A 575 -16.54 -15.27 1.86
C ARG A 575 -17.21 -14.41 2.93
N ALA A 576 -17.68 -15.01 4.03
CA ALA A 576 -18.26 -14.26 5.13
C ALA A 576 -17.27 -13.30 5.80
N ILE A 577 -16.01 -13.71 5.97
CA ILE A 577 -14.95 -12.85 6.49
C ILE A 577 -14.65 -11.72 5.50
N LEU A 578 -14.52 -12.05 4.22
CA LEU A 578 -14.27 -11.08 3.16
C LEU A 578 -15.33 -9.97 3.13
N HIS A 579 -16.59 -10.36 3.25
CA HIS A 579 -17.74 -9.45 3.38
C HIS A 579 -17.57 -8.49 4.55
N LYS A 580 -17.32 -9.03 5.74
CA LYS A 580 -17.17 -8.22 6.96
C LYS A 580 -15.99 -7.26 6.90
N VAL A 581 -14.91 -7.65 6.22
CA VAL A 581 -13.72 -6.79 6.02
C VAL A 581 -14.08 -5.62 5.11
N ILE A 582 -14.70 -5.91 3.96
CA ILE A 582 -15.15 -4.86 3.02
C ILE A 582 -16.19 -3.96 3.68
N GLU A 583 -17.19 -4.51 4.35
CA GLU A 583 -18.22 -3.76 5.09
C GLU A 583 -17.58 -2.85 6.14
N THR A 584 -16.62 -3.35 6.92
CA THR A 584 -15.88 -2.54 7.89
C THR A 584 -15.15 -1.37 7.22
N ALA A 585 -14.49 -1.61 6.08
CA ALA A 585 -13.80 -0.56 5.34
C ALA A 585 -14.77 0.49 4.80
N VAL A 586 -15.90 0.06 4.23
CA VAL A 586 -16.96 0.93 3.70
C VAL A 586 -17.59 1.77 4.82
N ASP A 587 -17.92 1.17 5.95
CA ASP A 587 -18.52 1.87 7.10
C ASP A 587 -17.59 2.93 7.67
N VAL A 588 -16.31 2.59 7.86
CA VAL A 588 -15.28 3.54 8.32
C VAL A 588 -15.10 4.65 7.28
N GLY A 589 -15.04 4.30 6.00
CA GLY A 589 -14.94 5.24 4.88
C GLY A 589 -16.12 6.20 4.85
N ALA A 590 -17.35 5.70 4.92
CA ALA A 590 -18.57 6.50 4.92
C ALA A 590 -18.65 7.45 6.14
N LYS A 591 -18.29 6.94 7.33
CA LYS A 591 -18.26 7.76 8.56
C LYS A 591 -17.22 8.87 8.46
N LYS A 592 -15.99 8.53 8.06
CA LYS A 592 -14.89 9.50 7.93
C LYS A 592 -15.14 10.49 6.80
N GLY A 593 -15.71 10.04 5.69
CA GLY A 593 -16.13 10.90 4.59
C GLY A 593 -17.15 11.96 5.02
N LYS A 594 -18.14 11.58 5.84
CA LYS A 594 -19.09 12.55 6.43
C LYS A 594 -18.39 13.57 7.33
N GLU A 595 -17.43 13.13 8.16
CA GLU A 595 -16.65 14.02 9.04
C GLU A 595 -15.81 15.02 8.23
N LEU A 596 -15.12 14.55 7.19
CA LEU A 596 -14.28 15.37 6.32
C LEU A 596 -15.10 16.19 5.33
N GLY A 597 -16.31 15.75 5.08
CA GLY A 597 -17.19 16.28 4.08
C GLY A 597 -16.82 15.89 2.66
N ASP A 598 -16.23 14.77 2.46
CA ASP A 598 -15.75 14.24 1.19
C ASP A 598 -16.44 12.93 0.83
N ASN A 599 -16.46 12.61 -0.47
CA ASN A 599 -16.89 11.31 -0.94
C ASN A 599 -15.73 10.33 -0.76
N VAL A 600 -15.99 9.19 -0.13
CA VAL A 600 -15.01 8.13 0.07
C VAL A 600 -15.48 6.87 -0.65
N THR A 601 -14.57 6.25 -1.38
CA THR A 601 -14.79 4.99 -2.09
C THR A 601 -13.73 3.98 -1.68
N ILE A 602 -14.15 2.76 -1.42
CA ILE A 602 -13.25 1.62 -1.21
C ILE A 602 -13.20 0.83 -2.51
N CYS A 603 -12.01 0.50 -2.99
CA CYS A 603 -11.80 -0.25 -4.22
C CYS A 603 -10.78 -1.36 -4.05
N MET A 604 -10.66 -2.19 -5.08
CA MET A 604 -9.70 -3.28 -5.20
C MET A 604 -9.22 -3.29 -6.64
N ILE A 605 -8.29 -2.38 -6.93
CA ILE A 605 -7.74 -2.20 -8.28
C ILE A 605 -6.28 -2.64 -8.32
N GLU A 606 -5.79 -2.89 -9.52
CA GLU A 606 -4.40 -3.20 -9.75
C GLU A 606 -3.52 -1.97 -9.53
N THR A 607 -2.50 -2.12 -8.69
CA THR A 607 -1.52 -1.07 -8.37
C THR A 607 -0.14 -1.67 -8.11
N GLU A 608 0.90 -0.89 -8.20
CA GLU A 608 2.28 -1.26 -7.84
C GLU A 608 2.44 -1.63 -6.34
N ALA A 609 1.47 -1.26 -5.51
CA ALA A 609 1.48 -1.56 -4.08
C ALA A 609 1.60 -3.06 -3.79
N SER A 610 1.04 -3.90 -4.65
CA SER A 610 1.02 -5.35 -4.48
C SER A 610 2.42 -5.96 -4.43
N SER A 611 3.27 -5.66 -5.38
CA SER A 611 4.66 -6.14 -5.45
C SER A 611 5.53 -5.52 -4.34
N ARG A 612 5.35 -4.22 -4.06
CA ARG A 612 6.05 -3.55 -2.96
C ARG A 612 5.72 -4.18 -1.61
N PHE A 613 4.46 -4.45 -1.32
CA PHE A 613 4.05 -5.10 -0.07
C PHE A 613 4.65 -6.50 0.07
N THR A 614 4.65 -7.29 -0.99
CA THR A 614 5.23 -8.63 -0.97
C THR A 614 6.73 -8.58 -0.67
N THR A 615 7.46 -7.63 -1.27
CA THR A 615 8.89 -7.42 -1.02
C THR A 615 9.15 -7.04 0.43
N LEU A 616 8.47 -6.01 0.95
CA LEU A 616 8.66 -5.54 2.33
C LEU A 616 8.24 -6.59 3.37
N ASP A 617 7.20 -7.37 3.09
CA ASP A 617 6.77 -8.46 3.97
C ASP A 617 7.75 -9.62 3.93
N GLY A 618 8.33 -9.91 2.76
CA GLY A 618 9.40 -10.89 2.60
C GLY A 618 10.67 -10.53 3.36
N GLU A 619 11.04 -9.26 3.38
CA GLU A 619 12.17 -8.74 4.17
C GLU A 619 11.89 -8.79 5.67
N LYS A 620 10.70 -8.37 6.10
CA LYS A 620 10.34 -8.28 7.52
C LYS A 620 10.08 -9.63 8.18
N TYR A 621 9.42 -10.55 7.47
CA TYR A 621 8.94 -11.83 8.04
C TYR A 621 9.63 -13.06 7.46
N GLY A 622 10.46 -12.91 6.43
CA GLY A 622 11.13 -13.97 5.71
C GLY A 622 10.31 -14.51 4.52
N LYS A 623 11.00 -14.91 3.46
CA LYS A 623 10.39 -15.40 2.20
C LYS A 623 9.54 -16.69 2.36
N ASN A 624 9.78 -17.46 3.41
CA ASN A 624 9.05 -18.70 3.72
C ASN A 624 7.97 -18.53 4.79
N SER A 625 7.56 -17.29 5.09
CA SER A 625 6.45 -17.04 6.01
C SER A 625 5.12 -17.46 5.39
N SER A 626 4.12 -17.73 6.22
CA SER A 626 2.75 -18.01 5.73
C SER A 626 2.13 -16.84 4.96
N LEU A 627 2.70 -15.65 5.06
CA LEU A 627 2.37 -14.49 4.25
C LEU A 627 2.69 -14.71 2.77
N ASN A 628 3.83 -15.37 2.47
CA ASN A 628 4.33 -15.62 1.12
C ASN A 628 4.05 -17.05 0.64
N SER A 629 3.07 -17.74 1.21
CA SER A 629 2.73 -19.13 0.84
C SER A 629 2.08 -19.28 -0.54
N MET A 630 1.88 -18.19 -1.25
CA MET A 630 1.47 -18.17 -2.65
C MET A 630 2.70 -18.06 -3.56
N GLU A 631 2.73 -18.86 -4.61
CA GLU A 631 3.80 -18.93 -5.63
C GLU A 631 3.95 -17.65 -6.48
N SER A 632 3.28 -16.55 -6.13
CA SER A 632 3.29 -15.30 -6.89
C SER A 632 4.18 -14.25 -6.22
N ASP A 633 4.93 -13.51 -7.02
CA ASP A 633 5.78 -12.40 -6.59
C ASP A 633 4.98 -11.15 -6.13
N SER A 634 3.66 -11.21 -6.18
CA SER A 634 2.75 -10.11 -5.81
C SER A 634 1.49 -10.63 -5.14
N TYR A 635 0.93 -9.85 -4.20
CA TYR A 635 -0.37 -10.14 -3.58
C TYR A 635 -1.51 -10.01 -4.58
N SER A 636 -2.60 -10.74 -4.35
CA SER A 636 -3.78 -10.69 -5.20
C SER A 636 -4.38 -9.28 -5.22
N GLN A 637 -4.83 -8.92 -6.40
CA GLN A 637 -5.50 -7.66 -6.67
C GLN A 637 -6.90 -7.98 -7.20
N GLY A 638 -7.86 -7.17 -6.79
CA GLY A 638 -9.25 -7.44 -7.09
C GLY A 638 -9.87 -8.56 -6.25
N THR A 639 -11.12 -8.86 -6.53
CA THR A 639 -11.85 -10.02 -6.00
C THR A 639 -12.26 -10.90 -7.18
N VAL A 640 -11.98 -12.19 -7.07
CA VAL A 640 -12.64 -13.18 -7.96
C VAL A 640 -13.98 -13.52 -7.32
N ILE A 641 -15.02 -12.87 -7.80
CA ILE A 641 -16.40 -13.13 -7.42
C ILE A 641 -17.04 -13.87 -8.59
N ASN A 642 -17.76 -14.96 -8.34
CA ASN A 642 -18.51 -15.63 -9.39
C ASN A 642 -19.57 -14.67 -9.94
N SER A 643 -19.80 -14.71 -11.25
CA SER A 643 -20.73 -13.81 -11.94
C SER A 643 -22.17 -13.84 -11.38
N SER A 644 -22.57 -14.94 -10.72
CA SER A 644 -23.85 -15.05 -10.02
C SER A 644 -23.91 -14.30 -8.69
N GLU A 645 -22.78 -14.00 -8.08
CA GLU A 645 -22.69 -13.35 -6.77
C GLU A 645 -22.44 -11.83 -6.88
N ILE A 646 -22.10 -11.34 -8.07
CA ILE A 646 -21.90 -9.91 -8.35
C ILE A 646 -23.14 -9.07 -7.99
N ASN A 647 -24.32 -9.64 -8.08
CA ASN A 647 -25.58 -8.93 -7.77
C ASN A 647 -25.79 -8.67 -6.29
N ASP A 648 -25.22 -9.48 -5.41
CA ASP A 648 -25.39 -9.39 -3.96
C ASP A 648 -24.32 -8.50 -3.30
N TYR A 649 -23.23 -8.18 -4.03
CA TYR A 649 -22.06 -7.48 -3.50
C TYR A 649 -21.92 -6.04 -3.96
N THR A 650 -22.84 -5.49 -4.71
CA THR A 650 -22.68 -4.17 -5.27
C THR A 650 -22.74 -3.04 -4.23
N PRO A 651 -21.56 -2.52 -3.78
CA PRO A 651 -21.38 -1.10 -3.78
C PRO A 651 -21.32 -0.69 -5.26
N LYS A 652 -22.03 0.31 -5.68
CA LYS A 652 -22.45 0.67 -7.04
C LYS A 652 -21.39 0.79 -8.15
N THR A 653 -20.17 0.24 -7.99
CA THR A 653 -19.09 0.24 -8.98
C THR A 653 -18.17 -0.95 -8.79
N GLU A 654 -18.29 -1.96 -9.59
CA GLU A 654 -17.30 -3.03 -9.75
C GLU A 654 -16.62 -2.89 -11.11
N ILE A 655 -15.29 -2.81 -11.06
CA ILE A 655 -14.42 -2.91 -12.23
C ILE A 655 -13.88 -4.34 -12.23
N ILE A 656 -14.29 -5.14 -13.20
CA ILE A 656 -13.77 -6.50 -13.37
C ILE A 656 -12.70 -6.44 -14.45
N SER A 657 -11.43 -6.64 -14.09
CA SER A 657 -10.38 -6.91 -15.07
C SER A 657 -10.28 -8.43 -15.27
N GLU A 658 -10.67 -8.95 -16.42
CA GLU A 658 -10.30 -10.30 -16.85
C GLU A 658 -8.86 -10.30 -17.36
N SER A 659 -7.89 -10.27 -16.47
CA SER A 659 -6.54 -10.70 -16.78
C SER A 659 -6.18 -11.83 -15.83
N ASN A 660 -6.73 -13.03 -16.11
CA ASN A 660 -6.14 -14.25 -15.58
C ASN A 660 -6.55 -15.40 -16.51
N LYS A 661 -5.64 -15.77 -17.38
CA LYS A 661 -5.48 -17.15 -17.77
C LYS A 661 -4.57 -17.85 -16.79
#